data_68a291d13e283e7b75b4edbefdc09a2b
#
_entry.id   68a291d13e283e7b75b4edbefdc09a2b
#
_cell.length_a   1.000
_cell.length_b   1.000
_cell.length_c   1.000
_cell.angle_alpha   90.00
_cell.angle_beta   90.00
_cell.angle_gamma   90.00
#
_symmetry.space_group_name_H-M   'P 1'
#
loop_
_entity.id
_entity.type
_entity.pdbx_description
1 polymer ?
#
loop_
_entity_poly.entity_id
_entity_poly.type
_entity_poly.pdbx_seq_one_letter_code
_entity_poly.pdbx_strand_id
1 'polypeptide(L)'
;MTKTRIIALLLTLVMVMSVILTGCITPPASDGGSTDTPGTGDTPGTDNPPEEDLTFKLEYADGTVLRMAAGYQKIETGISFDSATVATYGVDGVITLADGKSYRTGDLKPTWVEVQNVLSVKFEDKFTGAGSAEKEFNVWKEKLDEVDMVAGSASVLTEAGTAGSLVNLADYLDDMPNFKKYLNQNPIVLLSITSPDAKGDLGAIYFSPYFDGVNDIERMPLMRTDWVEKLLNGEGEFTAEQYKELAAAVYTPYMPTSGKVEIDVVKADASGTEKIVKNYDKAGNIVANMNAAGTLNGVQAVNMLRKYIDEAYDGYYGTQRADLFIGQNAAWDADELVALLRCVVANPYTLNGTDTVEGLFSREDNNNQRRVDMFRFAGTLFGVRGLESRQDYLYVGADGKLHDARQEADTYVALEKMNAMVQEGLISSTFVKNQAASTDKMLENDLGFMHYDYNQTQTANNQTKLDNAAGEKYMAVMVPVARWFDGTNANGVYMRFTESWRSVKTDGWAISAAGVAGDSNKLHAALALIDYAYSEKGQILMSYGPDSFIKTNTDGSYVTFDFNGKQMPVISDATYDELWDKAGGNYTNYARWFLGSTLSFVKSQAFEYQCTHEVGKEGAGKISNAIKYGTIKHPELAVTEYPWYSIVPTTLPTSKEANTAIAGLAELSSNGKFSSSKGKTNLFVDIIAGGYAGSGFNSGAEVLNTITTKASAGGWGGATYLDYKQEAYELLLEYYETIK
;
A
#
# COMPACT_ATOMS: atom_id res chain seq x y z
N MET A 1 29.11 -7.07 26.68
CA MET A 1 28.84 -8.38 26.05
C MET A 1 29.09 -8.24 24.57
N THR A 2 29.79 -9.16 23.94
CA THR A 2 30.14 -9.04 22.50
C THR A 2 28.92 -9.26 21.64
N LYS A 3 28.76 -8.45 20.56
CA LYS A 3 27.64 -8.45 19.60
C LYS A 3 27.20 -9.87 19.18
N THR A 4 28.10 -10.81 19.06
CA THR A 4 27.83 -12.22 18.72
C THR A 4 27.02 -12.99 19.78
N ARG A 5 27.03 -12.56 21.04
CA ARG A 5 26.23 -13.21 22.11
C ARG A 5 24.78 -12.74 22.14
N ILE A 6 24.52 -11.55 21.67
CA ILE A 6 23.16 -10.98 21.61
C ILE A 6 22.38 -11.65 20.47
N ILE A 7 23.01 -11.84 19.31
CA ILE A 7 22.41 -12.54 18.17
C ILE A 7 22.13 -14.02 18.50
N ALA A 8 23.03 -14.68 19.22
CA ALA A 8 22.81 -16.05 19.67
C ALA A 8 21.70 -16.16 20.74
N LEU A 9 21.48 -15.13 21.56
CA LEU A 9 20.41 -15.09 22.56
C LEU A 9 19.05 -14.85 21.91
N LEU A 10 18.99 -14.00 20.88
CA LEU A 10 17.78 -13.75 20.07
C LEU A 10 17.35 -15.01 19.31
N LEU A 11 18.30 -15.73 18.68
CA LEU A 11 18.00 -16.99 17.99
C LEU A 11 17.51 -18.10 18.93
N THR A 12 17.96 -18.13 20.19
CA THR A 12 17.51 -19.13 21.17
C THR A 12 16.16 -18.77 21.76
N LEU A 13 15.80 -17.51 21.86
CA LEU A 13 14.49 -17.06 22.33
C LEU A 13 13.39 -17.35 21.28
N VAL A 14 13.71 -17.16 20.01
CA VAL A 14 12.81 -17.47 18.87
C VAL A 14 12.49 -18.97 18.82
N MET A 15 13.46 -19.86 19.09
CA MET A 15 13.20 -21.30 19.12
C MET A 15 12.31 -21.77 20.30
N VAL A 16 12.24 -21.01 21.39
CA VAL A 16 11.44 -21.36 22.56
C VAL A 16 9.98 -20.91 22.40
N MET A 17 9.73 -19.81 21.67
CA MET A 17 8.35 -19.36 21.43
C MET A 17 7.61 -20.16 20.34
N SER A 18 8.32 -20.72 19.36
CA SER A 18 7.71 -21.54 18.32
C SER A 18 7.12 -22.87 18.80
N VAL A 19 7.48 -23.32 20.00
CA VAL A 19 6.96 -24.55 20.60
C VAL A 19 5.66 -24.34 21.38
N ILE A 20 5.28 -23.11 21.68
CA ILE A 20 4.10 -22.82 22.53
C ILE A 20 2.83 -22.55 21.70
N LEU A 21 2.93 -22.33 20.39
CA LEU A 21 1.80 -21.95 19.51
C LEU A 21 1.22 -23.09 18.65
N THR A 22 1.71 -24.33 18.79
CA THR A 22 1.10 -25.51 18.15
C THR A 22 0.18 -26.27 19.10
N GLY A 23 -0.85 -25.61 19.59
CA GLY A 23 -1.98 -26.23 20.26
C GLY A 23 -3.07 -26.59 19.24
N CYS A 24 -3.15 -27.86 18.87
CA CYS A 24 -4.18 -28.44 18.01
C CYS A 24 -5.59 -28.12 18.50
N ILE A 25 -6.41 -27.51 17.63
CA ILE A 25 -7.86 -27.52 17.77
C ILE A 25 -8.39 -28.60 16.83
N THR A 26 -8.83 -29.72 17.38
CA THR A 26 -9.63 -30.74 16.70
C THR A 26 -11.11 -30.35 16.78
N PRO A 27 -11.88 -30.43 15.69
CA PRO A 27 -13.34 -30.25 15.76
C PRO A 27 -14.03 -31.49 16.34
N PRO A 28 -15.15 -31.34 17.06
CA PRO A 28 -15.88 -32.46 17.64
C PRO A 28 -16.73 -33.15 16.59
N ALA A 29 -16.65 -34.50 16.59
CA ALA A 29 -17.56 -35.35 15.86
C ALA A 29 -18.89 -35.46 16.63
N SER A 30 -20.01 -35.44 15.90
CA SER A 30 -21.33 -35.74 16.40
C SER A 30 -21.48 -37.26 16.56
N ASP A 31 -21.91 -37.76 17.73
CA ASP A 31 -22.96 -38.77 17.80
C ASP A 31 -23.46 -38.98 19.24
N GLY A 32 -24.70 -39.34 19.31
CA GLY A 32 -25.67 -39.32 20.36
C GLY A 32 -25.55 -40.30 21.52
N GLY A 33 -26.30 -39.99 22.54
CA GLY A 33 -27.00 -40.97 23.34
C GLY A 33 -26.61 -41.10 24.81
N SER A 34 -27.53 -40.63 25.68
CA SER A 34 -28.02 -41.25 26.94
C SER A 34 -27.27 -40.99 28.24
N THR A 35 -27.99 -40.24 29.07
CA THR A 35 -28.23 -40.34 30.54
C THR A 35 -27.14 -40.90 31.45
N ASP A 36 -26.67 -40.11 32.39
CA ASP A 36 -26.85 -40.22 33.85
C ASP A 36 -26.04 -39.12 34.59
N THR A 37 -26.71 -38.42 35.52
CA THR A 37 -26.13 -37.53 36.53
C THR A 37 -25.99 -38.36 37.83
N PRO A 38 -25.10 -38.08 38.82
CA PRO A 38 -24.57 -36.78 39.29
C PRO A 38 -23.08 -36.81 39.74
N GLY A 39 -22.51 -35.63 39.88
CA GLY A 39 -21.25 -35.49 40.63
C GLY A 39 -20.72 -34.06 40.53
N THR A 40 -20.94 -33.28 41.56
CA THR A 40 -20.31 -31.98 41.81
C THR A 40 -18.80 -32.12 41.85
N GLY A 41 -18.14 -31.46 40.90
CA GLY A 41 -16.70 -31.27 40.89
C GLY A 41 -16.38 -29.88 40.38
N ASP A 42 -15.68 -29.10 41.17
CA ASP A 42 -15.22 -27.73 40.88
C ASP A 42 -14.56 -27.63 39.50
N THR A 43 -15.13 -26.82 38.63
CA THR A 43 -14.49 -26.38 37.40
C THR A 43 -13.41 -25.36 37.77
N PRO A 44 -12.15 -25.52 37.36
CA PRO A 44 -11.16 -24.46 37.49
C PRO A 44 -11.66 -23.28 36.70
N GLY A 45 -11.78 -22.13 37.35
CA GLY A 45 -12.10 -20.87 36.68
C GLY A 45 -11.12 -20.62 35.55
N THR A 46 -11.61 -20.38 34.36
CA THR A 46 -10.85 -19.75 33.31
C THR A 46 -10.54 -18.34 33.79
N ASP A 47 -9.34 -18.13 34.32
CA ASP A 47 -8.83 -16.79 34.54
C ASP A 47 -8.65 -16.14 33.16
N ASN A 48 -9.70 -15.50 32.68
CA ASN A 48 -9.53 -14.52 31.63
C ASN A 48 -8.59 -13.45 32.18
N PRO A 49 -7.57 -13.03 31.43
CA PRO A 49 -6.76 -11.89 31.83
C PRO A 49 -7.71 -10.72 32.15
N PRO A 50 -7.42 -9.92 33.19
CA PRO A 50 -8.27 -8.81 33.56
C PRO A 50 -8.50 -7.92 32.32
N GLU A 51 -9.76 -7.52 32.12
CA GLU A 51 -10.13 -6.64 31.02
C GLU A 51 -9.33 -5.33 31.18
N GLU A 52 -8.60 -4.96 30.15
CA GLU A 52 -7.73 -3.79 30.17
C GLU A 52 -8.58 -2.53 30.26
N ASP A 53 -8.33 -1.68 31.27
CA ASP A 53 -9.02 -0.38 31.40
C ASP A 53 -8.48 0.60 30.35
N LEU A 54 -9.26 0.80 29.29
CA LEU A 54 -8.97 1.69 28.17
C LEU A 54 -9.65 3.07 28.33
N THR A 55 -10.04 3.44 29.54
CA THR A 55 -10.63 4.76 29.82
C THR A 55 -9.56 5.83 29.85
N PHE A 56 -9.77 6.92 29.11
CA PHE A 56 -8.90 8.11 29.16
C PHE A 56 -8.91 8.70 30.59
N LYS A 57 -7.73 9.09 31.09
CA LYS A 57 -7.54 9.32 32.52
C LYS A 57 -7.54 10.78 32.96
N LEU A 58 -7.36 11.73 32.05
CA LEU A 58 -7.29 13.15 32.39
C LEU A 58 -8.66 13.83 32.25
N GLU A 59 -9.00 14.65 33.23
CA GLU A 59 -10.27 15.40 33.24
C GLU A 59 -10.13 16.75 32.54
N TYR A 60 -11.21 17.19 31.89
CA TYR A 60 -11.36 18.52 31.29
C TYR A 60 -12.83 18.98 31.39
N ALA A 61 -13.07 20.28 31.28
CA ALA A 61 -14.40 20.86 31.41
C ALA A 61 -15.24 20.64 30.14
N ASP A 62 -16.53 20.32 30.33
CA ASP A 62 -17.50 20.24 29.26
C ASP A 62 -17.57 21.55 28.45
N GLY A 63 -17.65 21.43 27.15
CA GLY A 63 -17.71 22.57 26.24
C GLY A 63 -16.36 23.26 26.01
N THR A 64 -15.24 22.65 26.43
CA THR A 64 -13.89 23.12 26.08
C THR A 64 -13.79 23.31 24.57
N VAL A 65 -13.33 24.48 24.16
CA VAL A 65 -13.17 24.83 22.73
C VAL A 65 -11.77 24.50 22.26
N LEU A 66 -11.67 23.66 21.20
CA LEU A 66 -10.42 23.35 20.51
C LEU A 66 -10.38 24.03 19.14
N ARG A 67 -9.34 24.82 18.89
CA ARG A 67 -9.07 25.50 17.63
C ARG A 67 -8.24 24.56 16.75
N MET A 68 -8.84 24.07 15.65
CA MET A 68 -8.35 22.96 14.85
C MET A 68 -7.85 23.44 13.50
N ALA A 69 -6.53 23.56 13.29
CA ALA A 69 -5.94 23.73 11.96
C ALA A 69 -5.57 22.36 11.37
N ALA A 70 -6.60 21.53 11.15
CA ALA A 70 -6.46 20.10 10.90
C ALA A 70 -7.29 19.64 9.68
N GLY A 71 -6.63 19.05 8.71
CA GLY A 71 -7.22 18.54 7.47
C GLY A 71 -6.15 17.88 6.59
N TYR A 72 -6.52 17.48 5.37
CA TYR A 72 -5.61 16.80 4.44
C TYR A 72 -5.46 17.59 3.13
N GLN A 73 -4.44 18.39 3.01
CA GLN A 73 -4.03 19.14 1.81
C GLN A 73 -4.99 20.23 1.34
N LYS A 74 -6.26 19.94 1.12
CA LYS A 74 -7.22 20.84 0.49
C LYS A 74 -8.32 21.23 1.45
N ILE A 75 -8.95 22.37 1.22
CA ILE A 75 -9.98 22.92 2.11
C ILE A 75 -11.19 21.98 2.30
N GLU A 76 -11.57 21.27 1.25
CA GLU A 76 -12.69 20.30 1.30
C GLU A 76 -12.44 19.11 2.24
N THR A 77 -11.22 18.95 2.74
CA THR A 77 -10.84 17.87 3.68
C THR A 77 -10.73 18.33 5.13
N GLY A 78 -11.09 19.57 5.43
CA GLY A 78 -11.21 20.08 6.80
C GLY A 78 -12.38 19.46 7.57
N ILE A 79 -12.51 19.86 8.81
CA ILE A 79 -13.56 19.37 9.74
C ILE A 79 -14.95 19.96 9.44
N SER A 80 -15.02 21.05 8.68
CA SER A 80 -16.25 21.73 8.29
C SER A 80 -16.48 21.65 6.78
N PHE A 81 -17.72 21.87 6.34
CA PHE A 81 -18.06 21.99 4.93
C PHE A 81 -17.57 23.32 4.37
N ASP A 82 -16.79 23.25 3.31
CA ASP A 82 -16.35 24.42 2.55
C ASP A 82 -17.41 24.83 1.52
N SER A 83 -17.27 26.07 1.01
CA SER A 83 -18.22 26.66 0.08
C SER A 83 -18.23 25.97 -1.30
N ALA A 84 -17.09 25.44 -1.75
CA ALA A 84 -17.01 24.78 -3.05
C ALA A 84 -17.69 23.41 -3.04
N THR A 85 -17.50 22.63 -1.98
CA THR A 85 -18.20 21.34 -1.77
C THR A 85 -19.71 21.55 -1.70
N VAL A 86 -20.17 22.53 -0.92
CA VAL A 86 -21.62 22.83 -0.81
C VAL A 86 -22.18 23.34 -2.14
N ALA A 87 -21.46 24.15 -2.90
CA ALA A 87 -21.91 24.63 -4.21
C ALA A 87 -21.95 23.50 -5.27
N THR A 88 -21.04 22.56 -5.20
CA THR A 88 -20.93 21.48 -6.19
C THR A 88 -22.00 20.38 -5.97
N TYR A 89 -22.22 19.99 -4.72
CA TYR A 89 -23.05 18.83 -4.36
C TYR A 89 -24.36 19.20 -3.65
N GLY A 90 -24.56 20.46 -3.32
CA GLY A 90 -25.75 20.96 -2.65
C GLY A 90 -26.74 21.62 -3.60
N VAL A 91 -27.94 21.91 -3.08
CA VAL A 91 -29.00 22.68 -3.73
C VAL A 91 -29.33 23.87 -2.84
N ASP A 92 -29.43 25.05 -3.41
CA ASP A 92 -29.76 26.28 -2.68
C ASP A 92 -28.85 26.56 -1.45
N GLY A 93 -27.54 26.23 -1.57
CA GLY A 93 -26.55 26.42 -0.52
C GLY A 93 -26.65 25.43 0.65
N VAL A 94 -27.29 24.30 0.43
CA VAL A 94 -27.45 23.22 1.41
C VAL A 94 -27.11 21.88 0.79
N ILE A 95 -26.27 21.11 1.43
CA ILE A 95 -25.99 19.71 1.07
C ILE A 95 -26.75 18.78 2.02
N THR A 96 -27.53 17.85 1.47
CA THR A 96 -28.20 16.80 2.23
C THR A 96 -27.45 15.49 2.05
N LEU A 97 -27.12 14.79 3.14
CA LEU A 97 -26.36 13.55 3.14
C LEU A 97 -27.24 12.33 3.42
N ALA A 98 -26.66 11.15 3.32
CA ALA A 98 -27.33 9.86 3.52
C ALA A 98 -27.99 9.71 4.91
N ASP A 99 -27.53 10.48 5.91
CA ASP A 99 -28.15 10.56 7.25
C ASP A 99 -29.48 11.37 7.26
N GLY A 100 -29.88 11.90 6.13
CA GLY A 100 -31.08 12.75 5.99
C GLY A 100 -30.92 14.16 6.56
N LYS A 101 -29.76 14.53 7.08
CA LYS A 101 -29.48 15.87 7.62
C LYS A 101 -28.95 16.80 6.54
N SER A 102 -29.17 18.07 6.75
CA SER A 102 -28.76 19.15 5.84
C SER A 102 -27.66 20.00 6.47
N TYR A 103 -26.63 20.29 5.70
CA TYR A 103 -25.44 21.02 6.10
C TYR A 103 -25.18 22.22 5.20
N ARG A 104 -24.62 23.28 5.75
CA ARG A 104 -24.24 24.51 5.05
C ARG A 104 -22.75 24.75 5.13
N THR A 105 -22.26 25.68 4.36
CA THR A 105 -20.87 26.16 4.50
C THR A 105 -20.61 26.59 5.92
N GLY A 106 -19.53 26.09 6.51
CA GLY A 106 -19.11 26.33 7.89
C GLY A 106 -19.69 25.38 8.93
N ASP A 107 -20.70 24.57 8.59
CA ASP A 107 -21.19 23.54 9.50
C ASP A 107 -20.15 22.41 9.61
N LEU A 108 -20.00 21.87 10.83
CA LEU A 108 -19.18 20.69 11.03
C LEU A 108 -19.73 19.51 10.25
N LYS A 109 -18.81 18.69 9.73
CA LYS A 109 -19.15 17.43 9.06
C LYS A 109 -19.67 16.40 10.07
N PRO A 110 -20.45 15.39 9.64
CA PRO A 110 -21.13 14.44 10.51
C PRO A 110 -20.24 13.83 11.61
N THR A 111 -19.05 13.33 11.25
CA THR A 111 -18.10 12.74 12.18
C THR A 111 -17.71 13.72 13.29
N TRP A 112 -17.47 14.98 12.94
CA TRP A 112 -17.03 16.00 13.92
C TRP A 112 -18.15 16.50 14.80
N VAL A 113 -19.39 16.50 14.32
CA VAL A 113 -20.57 16.72 15.18
C VAL A 113 -20.65 15.62 16.25
N GLU A 114 -20.43 14.36 15.84
CA GLU A 114 -20.52 13.25 16.79
C GLU A 114 -19.33 13.24 17.78
N VAL A 115 -18.12 13.53 17.30
CA VAL A 115 -16.94 13.67 18.17
C VAL A 115 -17.14 14.75 19.23
N GLN A 116 -17.75 15.90 18.86
CA GLN A 116 -18.12 16.93 19.85
C GLN A 116 -19.03 16.39 20.95
N ASN A 117 -20.04 15.59 20.56
CA ASN A 117 -21.01 15.03 21.52
C ASN A 117 -20.33 14.02 22.44
N VAL A 118 -19.53 13.09 21.89
CA VAL A 118 -18.87 12.03 22.65
C VAL A 118 -17.86 12.61 23.64
N LEU A 119 -17.08 13.59 23.23
CA LEU A 119 -16.02 14.19 24.03
C LEU A 119 -16.49 15.42 24.82
N SER A 120 -17.75 15.84 24.69
CA SER A 120 -18.26 17.08 25.34
C SER A 120 -17.40 18.32 25.04
N VAL A 121 -16.82 18.42 23.83
CA VAL A 121 -15.99 19.55 23.41
C VAL A 121 -16.69 20.39 22.33
N LYS A 122 -16.09 21.50 21.94
CA LYS A 122 -16.47 22.29 20.77
C LYS A 122 -15.27 22.47 19.85
N PHE A 123 -15.51 22.47 18.55
CA PHE A 123 -14.46 22.70 17.57
C PHE A 123 -14.65 24.06 16.88
N GLU A 124 -13.54 24.77 16.75
CA GLU A 124 -13.41 25.95 15.91
C GLU A 124 -12.45 25.61 14.74
N ASP A 125 -12.98 25.56 13.52
CA ASP A 125 -12.19 25.20 12.35
C ASP A 125 -11.27 26.36 11.95
N LYS A 126 -9.98 26.08 11.93
CA LYS A 126 -8.90 27.00 11.51
C LYS A 126 -8.16 26.51 10.28
N PHE A 127 -8.60 25.38 9.69
CA PHE A 127 -7.91 24.78 8.56
C PHE A 127 -7.97 25.66 7.32
N THR A 128 -6.82 25.91 6.68
CA THR A 128 -6.74 26.82 5.53
C THR A 128 -6.72 26.10 4.19
N GLY A 129 -6.42 24.77 4.18
CA GLY A 129 -6.30 24.00 2.95
C GLY A 129 -5.14 24.43 2.07
N ALA A 130 -3.98 24.73 2.67
CA ALA A 130 -2.80 25.30 2.00
C ALA A 130 -2.15 24.40 0.92
N GLY A 131 -2.67 23.20 0.67
CA GLY A 131 -2.27 22.30 -0.40
C GLY A 131 -1.29 21.19 0.01
N SER A 132 -0.76 21.21 1.22
CA SER A 132 -0.05 20.12 1.87
C SER A 132 0.00 20.35 3.38
N ALA A 133 0.20 19.28 4.17
CA ALA A 133 0.32 19.38 5.62
C ALA A 133 1.50 20.29 6.03
N GLU A 134 2.64 20.18 5.35
CA GLU A 134 3.80 21.07 5.59
C GLU A 134 3.45 22.54 5.34
N LYS A 135 2.73 22.85 4.26
CA LYS A 135 2.31 24.24 3.98
C LYS A 135 1.29 24.72 5.01
N GLU A 136 0.37 23.86 5.45
CA GLU A 136 -0.57 24.19 6.50
C GLU A 136 0.18 24.54 7.80
N PHE A 137 1.15 23.73 8.22
CA PHE A 137 2.00 24.04 9.36
C PHE A 137 2.71 25.41 9.19
N ASN A 138 3.25 25.69 8.00
CA ASN A 138 3.95 26.95 7.71
C ASN A 138 3.03 28.17 7.79
N VAL A 139 1.72 28.04 7.62
CA VAL A 139 0.76 29.14 7.87
C VAL A 139 0.70 29.49 9.36
N TRP A 140 0.85 28.50 10.24
CA TRP A 140 0.63 28.63 11.66
C TRP A 140 1.90 28.75 12.52
N LYS A 141 3.06 28.35 12.02
CA LYS A 141 4.31 28.22 12.79
C LYS A 141 4.72 29.45 13.59
N GLU A 142 4.40 30.66 13.11
CA GLU A 142 4.73 31.93 13.80
C GLU A 142 3.60 32.42 14.71
N LYS A 143 2.50 31.69 14.78
CA LYS A 143 1.29 32.04 15.55
C LYS A 143 0.59 30.78 16.11
N LEU A 144 1.39 29.87 16.63
CA LEU A 144 0.90 28.62 17.20
C LEU A 144 0.01 28.82 18.43
N ASP A 145 0.03 29.99 19.06
CA ASP A 145 -0.88 30.40 20.14
C ASP A 145 -2.34 30.63 19.66
N GLU A 146 -2.55 30.79 18.34
CA GLU A 146 -3.89 30.94 17.76
C GLU A 146 -4.59 29.60 17.46
N VAL A 147 -3.88 28.46 17.53
CA VAL A 147 -4.40 27.11 17.27
C VAL A 147 -4.03 26.17 18.40
N ASP A 148 -4.90 25.20 18.70
CA ASP A 148 -4.66 24.19 19.74
C ASP A 148 -4.13 22.90 19.12
N MET A 149 -4.59 22.57 17.90
CA MET A 149 -4.07 21.44 17.11
C MET A 149 -3.75 21.91 15.69
N VAL A 150 -2.66 21.37 15.14
CA VAL A 150 -2.15 21.75 13.79
C VAL A 150 -1.69 20.55 13.00
N ALA A 151 -2.04 20.53 11.71
CA ALA A 151 -1.50 19.54 10.76
C ALA A 151 -0.09 19.92 10.32
N GLY A 152 0.76 18.92 10.07
CA GLY A 152 2.10 19.10 9.55
C GLY A 152 2.67 17.82 8.94
N SER A 153 3.75 17.96 8.16
CA SER A 153 4.53 16.78 7.79
C SER A 153 5.41 16.34 8.96
N ALA A 154 5.74 15.04 9.03
CA ALA A 154 6.56 14.48 10.10
C ALA A 154 7.84 15.27 10.33
N SER A 155 8.51 15.74 9.25
CA SER A 155 9.76 16.49 9.37
C SER A 155 9.57 17.84 10.07
N VAL A 156 8.58 18.64 9.68
CA VAL A 156 8.34 19.97 10.31
C VAL A 156 7.79 19.82 11.72
N LEU A 157 6.98 18.77 11.99
CA LEU A 157 6.45 18.49 13.32
C LEU A 157 7.56 18.00 14.27
N THR A 158 8.47 17.15 13.80
CA THR A 158 9.63 16.72 14.59
C THR A 158 10.55 17.90 14.91
N GLU A 159 10.86 18.74 13.91
CA GLU A 159 11.70 19.94 14.12
C GLU A 159 11.06 20.89 15.14
N ALA A 160 9.78 21.21 14.98
CA ALA A 160 9.06 22.10 15.90
C ALA A 160 8.90 21.49 17.30
N GLY A 161 8.67 20.17 17.38
CA GLY A 161 8.56 19.46 18.66
C GLY A 161 9.88 19.45 19.42
N THR A 162 10.99 19.12 18.76
CA THR A 162 12.34 19.16 19.34
C THR A 162 12.71 20.58 19.80
N ALA A 163 12.20 21.61 19.12
CA ALA A 163 12.33 23.01 19.53
C ALA A 163 11.38 23.43 20.69
N GLY A 164 10.52 22.53 21.18
CA GLY A 164 9.58 22.79 22.28
C GLY A 164 8.30 23.52 21.87
N SER A 165 8.00 23.62 20.58
CA SER A 165 6.80 24.29 20.08
C SER A 165 5.55 23.39 20.12
N LEU A 166 5.71 22.08 20.26
CA LEU A 166 4.66 21.07 20.29
C LEU A 166 4.71 20.25 21.59
N VAL A 167 3.56 19.75 21.99
CA VAL A 167 3.45 18.85 23.14
C VAL A 167 4.07 17.49 22.81
N ASN A 168 4.88 16.95 23.72
CA ASN A 168 5.38 15.59 23.64
C ASN A 168 4.30 14.61 24.13
N LEU A 169 3.66 13.88 23.21
CA LEU A 169 2.61 12.93 23.55
C LEU A 169 3.12 11.74 24.37
N ALA A 170 4.43 11.43 24.28
CA ALA A 170 5.03 10.35 25.06
C ALA A 170 4.89 10.58 26.57
N ASP A 171 4.88 11.84 27.03
CA ASP A 171 4.72 12.20 28.43
C ASP A 171 3.31 11.88 28.98
N TYR A 172 2.34 11.59 28.10
CA TYR A 172 0.93 11.34 28.43
C TYR A 172 0.42 9.95 28.01
N LEU A 173 1.28 9.06 27.50
CA LEU A 173 0.84 7.74 27.02
C LEU A 173 0.13 6.91 28.10
N ASP A 174 0.50 7.05 29.36
CA ASP A 174 -0.16 6.35 30.46
C ASP A 174 -1.59 6.86 30.73
N ASP A 175 -1.91 8.05 30.26
CA ASP A 175 -3.22 8.67 30.33
C ASP A 175 -4.05 8.45 29.05
N MET A 176 -3.41 7.96 27.99
CA MET A 176 -3.96 7.71 26.65
C MET A 176 -3.95 6.21 26.32
N PRO A 177 -4.75 5.39 27.00
CA PRO A 177 -4.61 3.92 26.93
C PRO A 177 -4.92 3.34 25.56
N ASN A 178 -5.84 3.92 24.78
CA ASN A 178 -6.17 3.46 23.44
C ASN A 178 -5.03 3.72 22.46
N PHE A 179 -4.46 4.93 22.50
CA PHE A 179 -3.32 5.29 21.65
C PHE A 179 -2.10 4.46 22.03
N LYS A 180 -1.79 4.31 23.32
CA LYS A 180 -0.71 3.46 23.82
C LYS A 180 -0.86 2.01 23.35
N LYS A 181 -2.05 1.42 23.52
CA LYS A 181 -2.36 0.06 23.06
C LYS A 181 -2.14 -0.10 21.56
N TYR A 182 -2.64 0.87 20.77
CA TYR A 182 -2.48 0.86 19.34
C TYR A 182 -1.00 0.87 18.92
N LEU A 183 -0.18 1.73 19.51
CA LEU A 183 1.25 1.81 19.23
C LEU A 183 1.98 0.51 19.59
N ASN A 184 1.64 -0.10 20.72
CA ASN A 184 2.21 -1.39 21.15
C ASN A 184 1.84 -2.53 20.20
N GLN A 185 0.62 -2.52 19.64
CA GLN A 185 0.17 -3.51 18.67
C GLN A 185 0.72 -3.26 17.25
N ASN A 186 1.22 -2.05 16.99
CA ASN A 186 1.72 -1.64 15.68
C ASN A 186 3.11 -0.98 15.80
N PRO A 187 4.15 -1.75 16.13
CA PRO A 187 5.49 -1.21 16.39
C PRO A 187 6.04 -0.37 15.24
N ILE A 188 5.73 -0.70 13.98
CA ILE A 188 6.18 0.12 12.84
C ILE A 188 5.59 1.53 12.88
N VAL A 189 4.37 1.71 13.40
CA VAL A 189 3.77 3.02 13.58
C VAL A 189 4.52 3.78 14.67
N LEU A 190 4.75 3.14 15.82
CA LEU A 190 5.52 3.72 16.93
C LEU A 190 6.91 4.17 16.45
N LEU A 191 7.67 3.29 15.80
CA LEU A 191 9.02 3.61 15.30
C LEU A 191 9.02 4.73 14.25
N SER A 192 7.96 4.81 13.44
CA SER A 192 7.86 5.86 12.41
C SER A 192 7.55 7.26 12.95
N ILE A 193 7.05 7.37 14.18
CA ILE A 193 6.73 8.64 14.83
C ILE A 193 7.65 8.96 16.02
N THR A 194 8.50 8.02 16.42
CA THR A 194 9.49 8.23 17.48
C THR A 194 10.55 9.21 17.00
N SER A 195 10.81 10.22 17.80
CA SER A 195 11.72 11.33 17.50
C SER A 195 12.70 11.56 18.65
N PRO A 196 13.84 12.20 18.38
CA PRO A 196 14.68 12.73 19.44
C PRO A 196 13.97 13.86 20.22
N ASP A 197 14.20 13.91 21.52
CA ASP A 197 13.82 15.05 22.35
C ASP A 197 14.81 16.24 22.17
N ALA A 198 14.61 17.31 22.93
CA ALA A 198 15.50 18.47 22.91
C ALA A 198 16.96 18.18 23.36
N LYS A 199 17.20 17.03 24.02
CA LYS A 199 18.54 16.59 24.44
C LYS A 199 19.16 15.64 23.41
N GLY A 200 18.38 15.16 22.45
CA GLY A 200 18.79 14.17 21.47
C GLY A 200 18.48 12.72 21.85
N ASP A 201 17.80 12.49 23.00
CA ASP A 201 17.40 11.17 23.43
C ASP A 201 16.15 10.72 22.66
N LEU A 202 16.11 9.48 22.15
CA LEU A 202 14.94 8.92 21.46
C LEU A 202 13.82 8.62 22.47
N GLY A 203 12.59 8.78 22.01
CA GLY A 203 11.39 8.44 22.76
C GLY A 203 10.30 9.52 22.73
N ALA A 204 10.59 10.72 22.23
CA ALA A 204 9.58 11.74 22.06
C ALA A 204 8.61 11.41 20.91
N ILE A 205 7.34 11.74 21.10
CA ILE A 205 6.27 11.62 20.09
C ILE A 205 5.57 12.96 19.99
N TYR A 206 5.76 13.68 18.88
CA TYR A 206 5.25 15.04 18.74
C TYR A 206 3.94 15.14 17.95
N PHE A 207 3.49 14.04 17.34
CA PHE A 207 2.26 14.03 16.54
C PHE A 207 1.59 12.67 16.51
N SER A 208 0.29 12.68 16.30
CA SER A 208 -0.51 11.51 15.97
C SER A 208 -0.41 11.29 14.44
N PRO A 209 -0.01 10.10 13.99
CA PRO A 209 0.21 9.85 12.56
C PRO A 209 -1.10 9.65 11.80
N TYR A 210 -1.06 9.90 10.49
CA TYR A 210 -2.07 9.42 9.57
C TYR A 210 -1.68 8.03 9.06
N PHE A 211 -2.63 7.11 9.13
CA PHE A 211 -2.36 5.73 8.79
C PHE A 211 -3.56 5.06 8.11
N ASP A 212 -3.33 4.50 6.91
CA ASP A 212 -4.38 3.87 6.08
C ASP A 212 -4.53 2.35 6.33
N GLY A 213 -3.90 1.81 7.35
CA GLY A 213 -3.93 0.39 7.70
C GLY A 213 -2.61 -0.34 7.48
N VAL A 214 -2.31 -1.33 8.36
CA VAL A 214 -1.15 -2.23 8.28
C VAL A 214 -1.50 -3.43 7.40
N ASN A 215 -0.52 -3.98 6.69
CA ASN A 215 -0.63 -5.22 5.91
C ASN A 215 -1.61 -5.17 4.74
N ASP A 216 -1.99 -4.01 4.26
CA ASP A 216 -2.83 -3.92 3.08
C ASP A 216 -1.99 -3.68 1.83
N ILE A 217 -2.26 -4.45 0.80
CA ILE A 217 -1.58 -4.32 -0.48
C ILE A 217 -2.08 -3.05 -1.15
N GLU A 218 -1.18 -2.10 -1.34
CA GLU A 218 -1.57 -0.82 -1.93
C GLU A 218 -1.63 -0.87 -3.45
N ARG A 219 -0.63 -1.50 -4.09
CA ARG A 219 -0.52 -1.58 -5.54
C ARG A 219 -0.39 -3.00 -6.03
N MET A 220 -1.06 -3.27 -7.14
CA MET A 220 -1.10 -4.57 -7.80
C MET A 220 -1.09 -4.41 -9.31
N PRO A 221 -0.73 -5.45 -10.05
CA PRO A 221 -1.06 -5.54 -11.46
C PRO A 221 -2.58 -5.53 -11.64
N LEU A 222 -3.08 -4.64 -12.48
CA LEU A 222 -4.48 -4.52 -12.87
C LEU A 222 -4.58 -4.75 -14.37
N MET A 223 -5.46 -5.64 -14.84
CA MET A 223 -5.57 -5.94 -16.27
C MET A 223 -6.99 -6.26 -16.73
N ARG A 224 -7.23 -6.17 -18.03
CA ARG A 224 -8.45 -6.62 -18.72
C ARG A 224 -8.48 -8.15 -18.72
N THR A 225 -9.14 -8.72 -17.72
CA THR A 225 -9.22 -10.18 -17.56
C THR A 225 -10.07 -10.83 -18.65
N ASP A 226 -11.09 -10.14 -19.14
CA ASP A 226 -11.90 -10.56 -20.30
C ASP A 226 -11.07 -10.73 -21.58
N TRP A 227 -10.05 -9.90 -21.80
CA TRP A 227 -9.16 -10.05 -22.95
C TRP A 227 -8.24 -11.28 -22.79
N VAL A 228 -7.76 -11.54 -21.58
CA VAL A 228 -6.95 -12.74 -21.31
C VAL A 228 -7.76 -14.01 -21.57
N GLU A 229 -9.01 -14.05 -21.07
CA GLU A 229 -9.94 -15.16 -21.31
C GLU A 229 -10.20 -15.34 -22.81
N LYS A 230 -10.49 -14.26 -23.53
CA LYS A 230 -10.77 -14.28 -24.96
C LYS A 230 -9.63 -14.84 -25.79
N LEU A 231 -8.38 -14.53 -25.42
CA LEU A 231 -7.21 -15.04 -26.14
C LEU A 231 -6.85 -16.47 -25.75
N LEU A 232 -6.95 -16.84 -24.46
CA LEU A 232 -6.32 -18.06 -23.96
C LEU A 232 -7.29 -19.22 -23.70
N ASN A 233 -8.55 -18.96 -23.38
CA ASN A 233 -9.52 -20.02 -23.04
C ASN A 233 -10.10 -20.69 -24.28
N GLY A 234 -10.70 -21.88 -24.08
CA GLY A 234 -11.42 -22.64 -25.09
C GLY A 234 -10.68 -23.88 -25.59
N GLU A 235 -11.40 -24.68 -26.35
CA GLU A 235 -10.91 -25.89 -26.99
C GLU A 235 -10.15 -25.60 -28.30
N GLY A 236 -9.15 -26.38 -28.62
CA GLY A 236 -8.43 -26.34 -29.89
C GLY A 236 -7.57 -25.09 -30.10
N GLU A 237 -7.34 -24.76 -31.36
CA GLU A 237 -6.54 -23.62 -31.77
C GLU A 237 -7.34 -22.31 -31.63
N PHE A 238 -6.65 -21.24 -31.24
CA PHE A 238 -7.22 -19.90 -31.31
C PHE A 238 -7.40 -19.46 -32.76
N THR A 239 -8.58 -19.00 -33.07
CA THR A 239 -8.92 -18.40 -34.36
C THR A 239 -9.46 -17.01 -34.12
N ALA A 240 -8.74 -15.98 -34.58
CA ALA A 240 -9.17 -14.61 -34.39
C ALA A 240 -10.39 -14.31 -35.27
N GLU A 241 -11.45 -13.80 -34.62
CA GLU A 241 -12.57 -13.18 -35.33
C GLU A 241 -12.10 -11.86 -35.96
N GLN A 242 -12.47 -11.62 -37.21
CA GLN A 242 -12.12 -10.40 -37.95
C GLN A 242 -10.60 -10.08 -38.01
N TYR A 243 -9.78 -11.12 -37.97
CA TYR A 243 -8.33 -10.95 -38.07
C TYR A 243 -7.96 -10.20 -39.35
N LYS A 244 -7.36 -9.03 -39.19
CA LYS A 244 -6.63 -8.35 -40.26
C LYS A 244 -5.15 -8.55 -39.99
N GLU A 245 -4.40 -8.96 -40.99
CA GLU A 245 -2.95 -9.08 -40.85
C GLU A 245 -2.36 -7.72 -40.49
N LEU A 246 -2.02 -7.59 -39.20
CA LEU A 246 -1.05 -6.62 -38.78
C LEU A 246 0.30 -7.11 -39.24
N ALA A 247 1.17 -6.20 -39.67
CA ALA A 247 2.53 -6.55 -40.03
C ALA A 247 3.13 -7.40 -38.92
N ALA A 248 3.59 -8.59 -39.28
CA ALA A 248 4.11 -9.55 -38.33
C ALA A 248 5.26 -8.91 -37.52
N ALA A 249 5.16 -8.96 -36.22
CA ALA A 249 6.15 -8.36 -35.34
C ALA A 249 7.40 -9.25 -35.25
N VAL A 250 8.56 -8.63 -35.20
CA VAL A 250 9.84 -9.30 -34.91
C VAL A 250 10.12 -9.10 -33.42
N TYR A 251 10.16 -10.19 -32.68
CA TYR A 251 10.38 -10.17 -31.24
C TYR A 251 11.86 -10.45 -30.94
N THR A 252 12.64 -9.43 -30.66
CA THR A 252 14.09 -9.60 -30.46
C THR A 252 14.73 -8.81 -29.34
N PRO A 253 14.23 -7.65 -28.90
CA PRO A 253 14.92 -6.88 -27.86
C PRO A 253 14.87 -7.52 -26.48
N TYR A 254 13.72 -8.10 -26.10
CA TYR A 254 13.58 -8.69 -24.77
C TYR A 254 14.25 -10.06 -24.69
N MET A 255 15.21 -10.18 -23.79
CA MET A 255 15.91 -11.44 -23.51
C MET A 255 15.24 -12.20 -22.36
N PRO A 256 14.95 -13.51 -22.54
CA PRO A 256 14.26 -14.29 -21.53
C PRO A 256 15.09 -14.47 -20.25
N THR A 257 14.39 -14.70 -19.17
CA THR A 257 14.97 -15.18 -17.92
C THR A 257 15.15 -16.70 -18.02
N SER A 258 16.24 -17.25 -17.55
CA SER A 258 16.46 -18.70 -17.52
C SER A 258 16.11 -19.27 -16.14
N GLY A 259 15.62 -20.51 -16.10
CA GLY A 259 15.44 -21.25 -14.85
C GLY A 259 14.14 -22.06 -14.78
N LYS A 260 14.14 -23.06 -13.93
CA LYS A 260 12.99 -23.89 -13.61
C LYS A 260 12.30 -23.31 -12.38
N VAL A 261 10.98 -23.19 -12.42
CA VAL A 261 10.19 -22.61 -11.32
C VAL A 261 9.27 -23.65 -10.73
N GLU A 262 9.37 -23.83 -9.43
CA GLU A 262 8.37 -24.52 -8.60
C GLU A 262 7.70 -23.50 -7.71
N ILE A 263 6.38 -23.50 -7.64
CA ILE A 263 5.62 -22.53 -6.86
C ILE A 263 4.48 -23.20 -6.12
N ASP A 264 4.28 -22.79 -4.88
CA ASP A 264 3.09 -23.13 -4.11
C ASP A 264 1.92 -22.23 -4.55
N VAL A 265 0.77 -22.86 -4.78
CA VAL A 265 -0.48 -22.17 -5.13
C VAL A 265 -1.54 -22.42 -4.08
N VAL A 266 -2.45 -21.45 -3.94
CA VAL A 266 -3.58 -21.56 -3.00
C VAL A 266 -4.67 -22.44 -3.59
N LYS A 267 -5.19 -23.39 -2.79
CA LYS A 267 -6.45 -24.08 -3.11
C LYS A 267 -7.64 -23.21 -2.74
N ALA A 268 -8.69 -23.29 -3.55
CA ALA A 268 -9.89 -22.47 -3.39
C ALA A 268 -10.65 -22.73 -2.07
N ASP A 269 -10.49 -23.91 -1.48
CA ASP A 269 -11.26 -24.40 -0.34
C ASP A 269 -10.47 -24.48 0.96
N ALA A 270 -9.38 -23.82 1.09
CA ALA A 270 -8.52 -23.84 2.28
C ALA A 270 -7.98 -25.24 2.68
N SER A 271 -8.11 -26.26 1.82
CA SER A 271 -7.61 -27.62 2.09
C SER A 271 -6.08 -27.72 2.06
N GLY A 272 -5.41 -26.61 1.89
CA GLY A 272 -3.96 -26.49 1.91
C GLY A 272 -3.37 -25.81 0.67
N THR A 273 -2.06 -25.79 0.60
CA THR A 273 -1.31 -25.32 -0.58
C THR A 273 -1.06 -26.48 -1.55
N GLU A 274 -1.12 -26.21 -2.82
CA GLU A 274 -0.77 -27.11 -3.91
C GLU A 274 0.48 -26.60 -4.60
N LYS A 275 1.36 -27.51 -5.02
CA LYS A 275 2.57 -27.15 -5.72
C LYS A 275 2.38 -27.26 -7.23
N ILE A 276 2.60 -26.18 -7.96
CA ILE A 276 2.66 -26.19 -9.41
C ILE A 276 4.13 -26.26 -9.84
N VAL A 277 4.45 -27.17 -10.72
CA VAL A 277 5.78 -27.30 -11.29
C VAL A 277 5.73 -26.90 -12.77
N LYS A 278 6.45 -25.84 -13.11
CA LYS A 278 6.65 -25.42 -14.49
C LYS A 278 7.77 -26.24 -15.12
N ASN A 279 7.45 -27.01 -16.17
CA ASN A 279 8.39 -27.91 -16.81
C ASN A 279 9.03 -27.30 -18.07
N TYR A 280 10.10 -26.57 -17.88
CA TYR A 280 10.87 -25.98 -19.00
C TYR A 280 11.54 -27.04 -19.90
N ASP A 281 11.82 -28.24 -19.41
CA ASP A 281 12.43 -29.30 -20.23
C ASP A 281 11.48 -29.78 -21.33
N LYS A 282 10.16 -29.72 -21.11
CA LYS A 282 9.14 -30.04 -22.09
C LYS A 282 8.82 -28.89 -23.04
N ALA A 283 8.59 -27.72 -22.49
CA ALA A 283 8.02 -26.58 -23.21
C ALA A 283 9.08 -25.58 -23.70
N GLY A 284 10.25 -25.58 -23.10
CA GLY A 284 11.21 -24.49 -23.26
C GLY A 284 10.73 -23.19 -22.63
N ASN A 285 11.45 -22.10 -22.83
CA ASN A 285 11.01 -20.78 -22.39
C ASN A 285 10.15 -20.13 -23.50
N ILE A 286 8.98 -19.60 -23.15
CA ILE A 286 8.03 -19.05 -24.14
C ILE A 286 8.61 -17.87 -24.93
N VAL A 287 9.32 -16.94 -24.26
CA VAL A 287 9.94 -15.80 -24.95
C VAL A 287 11.04 -16.28 -25.90
N ALA A 288 11.88 -17.22 -25.46
CA ALA A 288 12.91 -17.81 -26.33
C ALA A 288 12.29 -18.49 -27.53
N ASN A 289 11.19 -19.22 -27.37
CA ASN A 289 10.47 -19.88 -28.44
C ASN A 289 9.89 -18.86 -29.44
N MET A 290 9.28 -17.79 -28.97
CA MET A 290 8.76 -16.70 -29.82
C MET A 290 9.90 -15.99 -30.55
N ASN A 291 11.01 -15.70 -29.89
CA ASN A 291 12.19 -15.07 -30.53
C ASN A 291 12.78 -15.96 -31.61
N ALA A 292 12.87 -17.27 -31.37
CA ALA A 292 13.40 -18.24 -32.33
C ALA A 292 12.47 -18.43 -33.55
N ALA A 293 11.17 -18.28 -33.39
CA ALA A 293 10.21 -18.32 -34.48
C ALA A 293 10.32 -17.09 -35.39
N GLY A 294 10.90 -16.01 -34.90
CA GLY A 294 11.14 -14.78 -35.65
C GLY A 294 9.86 -13.99 -35.86
N THR A 295 9.28 -14.07 -37.05
CA THR A 295 8.07 -13.33 -37.39
C THR A 295 6.81 -14.14 -37.06
N LEU A 296 5.95 -13.64 -36.18
CA LEU A 296 4.68 -14.25 -35.81
C LEU A 296 3.53 -13.27 -36.05
N ASN A 297 2.43 -13.75 -36.62
CA ASN A 297 1.17 -12.98 -36.53
C ASN A 297 0.46 -13.22 -35.21
N GLY A 298 -0.59 -12.44 -34.95
CA GLY A 298 -1.31 -12.48 -33.65
C GLY A 298 -1.89 -13.85 -33.30
N VAL A 299 -2.43 -14.57 -34.31
CA VAL A 299 -2.97 -15.94 -34.13
C VAL A 299 -1.86 -16.92 -33.77
N GLN A 300 -0.75 -16.85 -34.48
CA GLN A 300 0.41 -17.71 -34.23
C GLN A 300 1.00 -17.48 -32.84
N ALA A 301 1.11 -16.20 -32.41
CA ALA A 301 1.59 -15.86 -31.08
C ALA A 301 0.70 -16.44 -29.98
N VAL A 302 -0.62 -16.28 -30.09
CA VAL A 302 -1.58 -16.85 -29.15
C VAL A 302 -1.53 -18.38 -29.11
N ASN A 303 -1.51 -19.05 -30.27
CA ASN A 303 -1.44 -20.51 -30.31
C ASN A 303 -0.12 -21.04 -29.74
N MET A 304 0.99 -20.30 -29.94
CA MET A 304 2.26 -20.65 -29.31
C MET A 304 2.20 -20.53 -27.78
N LEU A 305 1.58 -19.47 -27.26
CA LEU A 305 1.40 -19.29 -25.81
C LEU A 305 0.46 -20.36 -25.23
N ARG A 306 -0.68 -20.66 -25.87
CA ARG A 306 -1.59 -21.72 -25.44
C ARG A 306 -0.89 -23.09 -25.36
N LYS A 307 -0.16 -23.45 -26.41
CA LYS A 307 0.62 -24.70 -26.46
C LYS A 307 1.67 -24.74 -25.35
N TYR A 308 2.39 -23.64 -25.15
CA TYR A 308 3.37 -23.53 -24.07
C TYR A 308 2.72 -23.77 -22.69
N ILE A 309 1.57 -23.14 -22.39
CA ILE A 309 0.86 -23.32 -21.14
C ILE A 309 0.50 -24.80 -20.93
N ASP A 310 -0.04 -25.45 -21.95
CA ASP A 310 -0.42 -26.86 -21.86
C ASP A 310 0.81 -27.76 -21.58
N GLU A 311 1.94 -27.51 -22.24
CA GLU A 311 3.15 -28.30 -22.10
C GLU A 311 3.94 -27.97 -20.82
N ALA A 312 4.08 -26.67 -20.49
CA ALA A 312 4.85 -26.23 -19.34
C ALA A 312 4.20 -26.63 -18.00
N TYR A 313 2.89 -26.63 -17.96
CA TYR A 313 2.10 -26.93 -16.75
C TYR A 313 1.39 -28.30 -16.79
N ASP A 314 1.82 -29.21 -17.69
CA ASP A 314 1.26 -30.57 -17.82
C ASP A 314 -0.28 -30.59 -17.90
N GLY A 315 -0.89 -29.61 -18.58
CA GLY A 315 -2.32 -29.48 -18.75
C GLY A 315 -3.10 -29.05 -17.51
N TYR A 316 -2.42 -28.56 -16.47
CA TYR A 316 -3.05 -28.17 -15.18
C TYR A 316 -4.24 -27.22 -15.35
N TYR A 317 -4.12 -26.24 -16.24
CA TYR A 317 -5.17 -25.24 -16.47
C TYR A 317 -6.26 -25.71 -17.47
N GLY A 318 -6.06 -26.81 -18.16
CA GLY A 318 -7.00 -27.35 -19.14
C GLY A 318 -7.40 -26.29 -20.18
N THR A 319 -8.72 -26.15 -20.41
CA THR A 319 -9.27 -25.15 -21.34
C THR A 319 -9.38 -23.73 -20.73
N GLN A 320 -9.06 -23.58 -19.46
CA GLN A 320 -9.05 -22.29 -18.74
C GLN A 320 -7.62 -21.75 -18.61
N ARG A 321 -6.90 -21.66 -19.72
CA ARG A 321 -5.47 -21.26 -19.75
C ARG A 321 -5.24 -19.84 -19.21
N ALA A 322 -6.27 -18.98 -19.28
CA ALA A 322 -6.24 -17.66 -18.68
C ALA A 322 -5.96 -17.69 -17.17
N ASP A 323 -6.32 -18.79 -16.49
CA ASP A 323 -6.10 -18.94 -15.04
C ASP A 323 -4.62 -18.93 -14.66
N LEU A 324 -3.70 -19.16 -15.61
CA LEU A 324 -2.28 -18.91 -15.41
C LEU A 324 -2.02 -17.47 -14.95
N PHE A 325 -2.78 -16.50 -15.47
CA PHE A 325 -2.61 -15.06 -15.18
C PHE A 325 -3.63 -14.52 -14.18
N ILE A 326 -4.90 -14.91 -14.32
CA ILE A 326 -6.02 -14.27 -13.63
C ILE A 326 -6.73 -15.16 -12.61
N GLY A 327 -6.40 -16.46 -12.58
CA GLY A 327 -7.02 -17.43 -11.67
C GLY A 327 -6.54 -17.29 -10.22
N GLN A 328 -7.23 -17.99 -9.33
CA GLN A 328 -6.80 -18.13 -7.92
C GLN A 328 -5.42 -18.79 -7.82
N ASN A 329 -5.13 -19.72 -8.74
CA ASN A 329 -3.87 -20.46 -8.83
C ASN A 329 -2.93 -19.89 -9.92
N ALA A 330 -3.02 -18.59 -10.18
CA ALA A 330 -2.12 -17.93 -11.13
C ALA A 330 -0.66 -18.13 -10.72
N ALA A 331 0.20 -18.43 -11.69
CA ALA A 331 1.62 -18.76 -11.47
C ALA A 331 2.55 -18.14 -12.52
N TRP A 332 2.11 -17.08 -13.17
CA TRP A 332 2.84 -16.41 -14.23
C TRP A 332 4.11 -15.70 -13.73
N ASP A 333 5.08 -15.61 -14.63
CA ASP A 333 6.33 -14.88 -14.44
C ASP A 333 6.51 -13.75 -15.48
N ALA A 334 7.65 -13.08 -15.44
CA ALA A 334 7.95 -11.98 -16.35
C ALA A 334 7.94 -12.38 -17.82
N ASP A 335 8.46 -13.57 -18.15
CA ASP A 335 8.54 -14.04 -19.54
C ASP A 335 7.15 -14.39 -20.08
N GLU A 336 6.30 -14.97 -19.24
CA GLU A 336 4.90 -15.25 -19.59
C GLU A 336 4.10 -13.96 -19.76
N LEU A 337 4.33 -12.94 -18.93
CA LEU A 337 3.73 -11.63 -19.12
C LEU A 337 4.14 -11.00 -20.45
N VAL A 338 5.43 -11.05 -20.79
CA VAL A 338 5.92 -10.55 -22.08
C VAL A 338 5.25 -11.27 -23.24
N ALA A 339 5.12 -12.60 -23.15
CA ALA A 339 4.40 -13.38 -24.15
C ALA A 339 2.93 -13.01 -24.27
N LEU A 340 2.25 -12.81 -23.14
CA LEU A 340 0.86 -12.33 -23.11
C LEU A 340 0.72 -10.92 -23.71
N LEU A 341 1.60 -10.00 -23.34
CA LEU A 341 1.60 -8.64 -23.92
C LEU A 341 1.81 -8.67 -25.45
N ARG A 342 2.71 -9.52 -25.95
CA ARG A 342 2.89 -9.75 -27.38
C ARG A 342 1.61 -10.24 -28.05
N CYS A 343 0.90 -11.18 -27.40
CA CYS A 343 -0.40 -11.66 -27.89
C CYS A 343 -1.45 -10.56 -27.91
N VAL A 344 -1.50 -9.73 -26.88
CA VAL A 344 -2.47 -8.64 -26.76
C VAL A 344 -2.23 -7.59 -27.85
N VAL A 345 -1.02 -7.04 -27.93
CA VAL A 345 -0.72 -5.96 -28.91
C VAL A 345 -0.81 -6.43 -30.37
N ALA A 346 -0.67 -7.73 -30.62
CA ALA A 346 -0.80 -8.32 -31.95
C ALA A 346 -2.24 -8.68 -32.36
N ASN A 347 -3.23 -8.53 -31.45
CA ASN A 347 -4.63 -8.92 -31.72
C ASN A 347 -5.65 -7.81 -31.42
N PRO A 348 -5.41 -6.54 -31.79
CA PRO A 348 -6.32 -5.44 -31.44
C PRO A 348 -7.70 -5.63 -32.06
N TYR A 349 -7.82 -6.05 -33.33
CA TYR A 349 -9.11 -6.28 -33.98
C TYR A 349 -9.98 -7.32 -33.25
N THR A 350 -9.35 -8.34 -32.69
CA THR A 350 -10.04 -9.36 -31.89
C THR A 350 -10.49 -8.79 -30.54
N LEU A 351 -9.69 -7.96 -29.93
CA LEU A 351 -9.93 -7.47 -28.57
C LEU A 351 -10.92 -6.30 -28.53
N ASN A 352 -10.67 -5.26 -29.30
CA ASN A 352 -11.49 -4.03 -29.28
C ASN A 352 -12.05 -3.61 -30.68
N GLY A 353 -11.81 -4.39 -31.72
CA GLY A 353 -12.31 -4.09 -33.08
C GLY A 353 -11.56 -2.95 -33.78
N THR A 354 -10.46 -2.43 -33.23
CA THR A 354 -9.63 -1.36 -33.83
C THR A 354 -8.29 -1.91 -34.32
N ASP A 355 -7.41 -1.04 -34.75
CA ASP A 355 -6.07 -1.40 -35.23
C ASP A 355 -4.96 -1.26 -34.17
N THR A 356 -5.32 -0.89 -32.95
CA THR A 356 -4.35 -0.67 -31.89
C THR A 356 -4.92 -1.01 -30.51
N VAL A 357 -4.07 -1.55 -29.65
CA VAL A 357 -4.20 -1.63 -28.19
C VAL A 357 -2.88 -1.30 -27.54
N GLU A 358 -2.93 -0.77 -26.34
CA GLU A 358 -1.75 -0.48 -25.52
C GLU A 358 -1.57 -1.60 -24.50
N GLY A 359 -0.39 -2.21 -24.48
CA GLY A 359 -0.10 -3.33 -23.56
C GLY A 359 -0.04 -2.88 -22.11
N LEU A 360 1.15 -2.50 -21.65
CA LEU A 360 1.38 -1.95 -20.32
C LEU A 360 1.42 -0.42 -20.39
N PHE A 361 0.58 0.27 -19.62
CA PHE A 361 0.53 1.72 -19.60
C PHE A 361 0.63 2.26 -18.17
N SER A 362 0.95 3.52 -18.01
CA SER A 362 0.90 4.20 -16.72
C SER A 362 -0.30 5.12 -16.64
N ARG A 363 -0.87 5.27 -15.45
CA ARG A 363 -1.86 6.30 -15.21
C ARG A 363 -1.25 7.69 -15.50
N GLU A 364 -2.07 8.61 -15.97
CA GLU A 364 -1.64 9.97 -16.25
C GLU A 364 -1.03 10.66 -15.03
N ASP A 365 0.03 11.43 -15.26
CA ASP A 365 0.65 12.20 -14.21
C ASP A 365 1.43 13.40 -14.76
N ASN A 366 0.99 14.57 -14.40
CA ASN A 366 1.69 15.81 -14.73
C ASN A 366 3.03 15.97 -13.99
N ASN A 367 3.34 15.09 -13.04
CA ASN A 367 4.47 15.19 -12.12
C ASN A 367 5.43 13.99 -12.15
N ASN A 368 5.37 13.13 -13.15
CA ASN A 368 6.10 11.85 -13.20
C ASN A 368 5.78 10.85 -12.05
N GLN A 369 4.90 11.20 -11.13
CA GLN A 369 4.62 10.37 -9.96
C GLN A 369 4.11 8.98 -10.34
N ARG A 370 3.29 8.89 -11.40
CA ARG A 370 2.68 7.63 -11.85
C ARG A 370 3.61 6.86 -12.78
N ARG A 371 4.48 7.54 -13.49
CA ARG A 371 5.55 6.87 -14.24
C ARG A 371 6.52 6.13 -13.31
N VAL A 372 6.69 6.60 -12.09
CA VAL A 372 7.46 5.90 -11.05
C VAL A 372 6.84 4.55 -10.70
N ASP A 373 5.53 4.37 -10.80
CA ASP A 373 4.88 3.08 -10.55
C ASP A 373 5.34 2.00 -11.56
N MET A 374 5.76 2.40 -12.75
CA MET A 374 6.32 1.49 -13.77
C MET A 374 7.65 0.85 -13.32
N PHE A 375 8.56 1.61 -12.71
CA PHE A 375 9.80 1.00 -12.24
C PHE A 375 9.60 0.24 -10.91
N ARG A 376 8.61 0.63 -10.08
CA ARG A 376 8.20 -0.19 -8.94
C ARG A 376 7.69 -1.55 -9.41
N PHE A 377 6.89 -1.56 -10.46
CA PHE A 377 6.46 -2.82 -11.07
C PHE A 377 7.65 -3.65 -11.58
N ALA A 378 8.72 -3.02 -12.08
CA ALA A 378 9.95 -3.73 -12.42
C ALA A 378 10.54 -4.50 -11.22
N GLY A 379 10.47 -3.94 -10.01
CA GLY A 379 10.88 -4.64 -8.78
C GLY A 379 10.08 -5.91 -8.56
N THR A 380 8.75 -5.82 -8.56
CA THR A 380 7.87 -6.98 -8.41
C THR A 380 8.04 -8.00 -9.55
N LEU A 381 8.18 -7.53 -10.79
CA LEU A 381 8.25 -8.39 -11.97
C LEU A 381 9.57 -9.16 -12.07
N PHE A 382 10.69 -8.54 -11.72
CA PHE A 382 12.02 -9.11 -11.87
C PHE A 382 12.70 -9.52 -10.56
N GLY A 383 12.00 -9.38 -9.42
CA GLY A 383 12.49 -9.81 -8.13
C GLY A 383 13.57 -8.91 -7.53
N VAL A 384 13.52 -7.61 -7.80
CA VAL A 384 14.48 -6.64 -7.26
C VAL A 384 13.87 -5.90 -6.08
N ARG A 385 14.35 -6.19 -4.87
CA ARG A 385 13.91 -5.52 -3.64
C ARG A 385 14.32 -4.06 -3.63
N GLY A 386 13.55 -3.25 -2.92
CA GLY A 386 13.80 -1.83 -2.72
C GLY A 386 13.29 -0.93 -3.84
N LEU A 387 13.03 -1.42 -5.05
CA LEU A 387 12.44 -0.60 -6.12
C LEU A 387 11.01 -0.17 -5.78
N GLU A 388 10.27 -0.98 -5.05
CA GLU A 388 8.94 -0.64 -4.53
C GLU A 388 8.99 0.14 -3.21
N SER A 389 10.13 0.15 -2.54
CA SER A 389 10.30 0.79 -1.25
C SER A 389 9.93 2.28 -1.33
N ARG A 390 9.15 2.73 -0.37
CA ARG A 390 8.82 4.14 -0.19
C ARG A 390 9.88 4.89 0.62
N GLN A 391 10.88 4.16 1.10
CA GLN A 391 11.93 4.64 1.98
C GLN A 391 13.25 4.81 1.21
N ASP A 392 13.20 5.60 0.15
CA ASP A 392 14.35 6.01 -0.65
C ASP A 392 15.15 4.83 -1.21
N TYR A 393 14.43 3.82 -1.76
CA TYR A 393 14.99 2.56 -2.30
C TYR A 393 15.70 1.68 -1.25
N LEU A 394 15.54 1.99 0.03
CA LEU A 394 16.10 1.19 1.11
C LEU A 394 15.20 0.00 1.42
N TYR A 395 15.82 -1.12 1.75
CA TYR A 395 15.15 -2.30 2.30
C TYR A 395 16.06 -3.01 3.30
N VAL A 396 15.48 -3.86 4.14
CA VAL A 396 16.25 -4.68 5.09
C VAL A 396 16.49 -6.05 4.45
N GLY A 397 17.78 -6.43 4.33
CA GLY A 397 18.18 -7.73 3.81
C GLY A 397 18.06 -8.86 4.85
N ALA A 398 18.25 -10.10 4.42
CA ALA A 398 18.25 -11.28 5.30
C ALA A 398 19.36 -11.23 6.37
N ASP A 399 20.37 -10.39 6.18
CA ASP A 399 21.43 -10.11 7.15
C ASP A 399 21.02 -9.10 8.23
N GLY A 400 19.77 -8.59 8.19
CA GLY A 400 19.23 -7.61 9.11
C GLY A 400 19.79 -6.19 8.91
N LYS A 401 20.46 -5.93 7.78
CA LYS A 401 21.03 -4.63 7.45
C LYS A 401 20.23 -3.93 6.38
N LEU A 402 20.34 -2.60 6.35
CA LEU A 402 19.81 -1.80 5.25
C LEU A 402 20.66 -2.00 3.99
N HIS A 403 19.95 -2.19 2.88
CA HIS A 403 20.48 -2.21 1.53
C HIS A 403 19.85 -1.08 0.71
N ASP A 404 20.54 -0.66 -0.33
CA ASP A 404 20.06 0.36 -1.27
C ASP A 404 20.02 -0.25 -2.68
N ALA A 405 18.80 -0.44 -3.19
CA ALA A 405 18.58 -1.02 -4.52
C ALA A 405 19.32 -0.29 -5.64
N ARG A 406 19.62 0.99 -5.48
CA ARG A 406 20.41 1.76 -6.44
C ARG A 406 21.85 1.27 -6.59
N GLN A 407 22.36 0.57 -5.58
CA GLN A 407 23.72 0.02 -5.55
C GLN A 407 23.79 -1.45 -5.98
N GLU A 408 22.70 -1.99 -6.51
CA GLU A 408 22.60 -3.38 -6.93
C GLU A 408 22.55 -3.52 -8.45
N ALA A 409 23.32 -4.48 -8.99
CA ALA A 409 23.38 -4.70 -10.42
C ALA A 409 22.03 -5.15 -11.01
N ASP A 410 21.26 -5.93 -10.26
CA ASP A 410 19.97 -6.48 -10.71
C ASP A 410 18.92 -5.39 -10.95
N THR A 411 19.03 -4.24 -10.26
CA THR A 411 18.21 -3.05 -10.55
C THR A 411 18.34 -2.63 -12.00
N TYR A 412 19.57 -2.55 -12.50
CA TYR A 412 19.83 -2.08 -13.88
C TYR A 412 19.44 -3.12 -14.91
N VAL A 413 19.61 -4.40 -14.60
CA VAL A 413 19.10 -5.50 -15.44
C VAL A 413 17.57 -5.41 -15.58
N ALA A 414 16.86 -5.16 -14.49
CA ALA A 414 15.41 -4.99 -14.51
C ALA A 414 14.98 -3.79 -15.37
N LEU A 415 15.66 -2.64 -15.22
CA LEU A 415 15.40 -1.45 -16.04
C LEU A 415 15.66 -1.69 -17.53
N GLU A 416 16.72 -2.40 -17.87
CA GLU A 416 17.06 -2.78 -19.26
C GLU A 416 16.00 -3.71 -19.84
N LYS A 417 15.49 -4.67 -19.09
CA LYS A 417 14.38 -5.54 -19.51
C LYS A 417 13.09 -4.73 -19.75
N MET A 418 12.76 -3.78 -18.90
CA MET A 418 11.62 -2.88 -19.12
C MET A 418 11.84 -2.01 -20.36
N ASN A 419 13.04 -1.50 -20.58
CA ASN A 419 13.36 -0.76 -21.80
C ASN A 419 13.22 -1.63 -23.06
N ALA A 420 13.63 -2.90 -23.02
CA ALA A 420 13.39 -3.82 -24.12
C ALA A 420 11.89 -3.99 -24.43
N MET A 421 11.04 -4.05 -23.40
CA MET A 421 9.58 -4.06 -23.59
C MET A 421 9.07 -2.77 -24.25
N VAL A 422 9.65 -1.61 -23.91
CA VAL A 422 9.36 -0.34 -24.61
C VAL A 422 9.74 -0.41 -26.08
N GLN A 423 10.93 -0.94 -26.39
CA GLN A 423 11.41 -1.08 -27.76
C GLN A 423 10.54 -2.03 -28.61
N GLU A 424 9.96 -3.04 -27.99
CA GLU A 424 8.99 -3.94 -28.65
C GLU A 424 7.58 -3.35 -28.75
N GLY A 425 7.32 -2.16 -28.19
CA GLY A 425 5.98 -1.56 -28.18
C GLY A 425 5.01 -2.22 -27.21
N LEU A 426 5.51 -3.01 -26.24
CA LEU A 426 4.70 -3.64 -25.19
C LEU A 426 4.34 -2.68 -24.06
N ILE A 427 5.12 -1.62 -23.91
CA ILE A 427 4.84 -0.49 -23.01
C ILE A 427 4.37 0.70 -23.84
N SER A 428 3.28 1.32 -23.43
CA SER A 428 2.60 2.41 -24.12
C SER A 428 3.54 3.57 -24.51
N SER A 429 3.36 4.08 -25.71
CA SER A 429 4.09 5.26 -26.19
C SER A 429 3.80 6.51 -25.35
N THR A 430 2.67 6.56 -24.64
CA THR A 430 2.33 7.66 -23.74
C THR A 430 3.25 7.72 -22.53
N PHE A 431 3.64 6.56 -21.98
CA PHE A 431 4.66 6.48 -20.95
C PHE A 431 5.99 7.04 -21.44
N VAL A 432 6.43 6.61 -22.63
CA VAL A 432 7.71 7.04 -23.21
C VAL A 432 7.76 8.55 -23.42
N LYS A 433 6.69 9.13 -23.95
CA LYS A 433 6.61 10.57 -24.27
C LYS A 433 6.32 11.44 -23.05
N ASN A 434 6.13 10.86 -21.87
CA ASN A 434 5.65 11.58 -20.68
C ASN A 434 4.42 12.45 -20.98
N GLN A 435 3.51 11.91 -21.77
CA GLN A 435 2.25 12.55 -22.08
C GLN A 435 1.19 12.03 -21.13
N ALA A 436 0.37 12.94 -20.62
CA ALA A 436 -0.83 12.57 -19.90
C ALA A 436 -1.78 11.81 -20.83
N ALA A 437 -1.65 10.49 -20.87
CA ALA A 437 -2.73 9.68 -21.37
C ALA A 437 -3.78 9.66 -20.27
N SER A 438 -4.97 10.13 -20.56
CA SER A 438 -6.07 9.93 -19.64
C SER A 438 -6.31 8.44 -19.48
N THR A 439 -6.09 7.90 -18.30
CA THR A 439 -6.45 6.50 -17.98
C THR A 439 -7.90 6.25 -18.33
N ASP A 440 -8.77 7.22 -18.04
CA ASP A 440 -10.18 7.17 -18.40
C ASP A 440 -10.35 6.96 -19.90
N LYS A 441 -9.66 7.72 -20.74
CA LYS A 441 -9.71 7.54 -22.20
C LYS A 441 -9.13 6.23 -22.69
N MET A 442 -8.10 5.71 -22.01
CA MET A 442 -7.56 4.39 -22.33
C MET A 442 -8.59 3.28 -22.11
N LEU A 443 -9.41 3.43 -21.07
CA LEU A 443 -10.44 2.45 -20.73
C LEU A 443 -11.75 2.71 -21.51
N GLU A 444 -12.24 3.94 -21.59
CA GLU A 444 -13.45 4.31 -22.32
C GLU A 444 -13.38 3.99 -23.82
N ASN A 445 -12.19 3.95 -24.39
CA ASN A 445 -11.96 3.61 -25.80
C ASN A 445 -11.42 2.18 -26.00
N ASP A 446 -11.46 1.34 -24.99
CA ASP A 446 -10.95 -0.04 -25.06
C ASP A 446 -9.51 -0.16 -25.57
N LEU A 447 -8.63 0.75 -25.18
CA LEU A 447 -7.24 0.77 -25.65
C LEU A 447 -6.27 0.13 -24.68
N GLY A 448 -6.48 0.28 -23.36
CA GLY A 448 -5.52 -0.08 -22.33
C GLY A 448 -5.71 -1.50 -21.79
N PHE A 449 -4.66 -2.31 -21.82
CA PHE A 449 -4.72 -3.69 -21.31
C PHE A 449 -4.36 -3.78 -19.84
N MET A 450 -3.21 -3.26 -19.42
CA MET A 450 -2.67 -3.49 -18.09
C MET A 450 -1.95 -2.26 -17.53
N HIS A 451 -2.08 -2.03 -16.24
CA HIS A 451 -1.21 -1.10 -15.49
C HIS A 451 -0.91 -1.61 -14.07
N TYR A 452 0.03 -0.99 -13.40
CA TYR A 452 0.37 -1.24 -12.00
C TYR A 452 -0.07 -0.04 -11.16
N ASP A 453 -1.06 -0.23 -10.28
CA ASP A 453 -1.67 0.88 -9.55
C ASP A 453 -2.36 0.41 -8.24
N TYR A 454 -3.05 1.32 -7.58
CA TYR A 454 -3.80 1.05 -6.36
C TYR A 454 -4.84 -0.05 -6.57
N ASN A 455 -4.74 -1.11 -5.80
CA ASN A 455 -5.58 -2.28 -5.91
C ASN A 455 -7.08 -1.93 -5.83
N GLN A 456 -7.52 -1.37 -4.70
CA GLN A 456 -8.95 -1.22 -4.45
C GLN A 456 -9.56 -0.03 -5.18
N THR A 457 -9.00 1.17 -5.00
CA THR A 457 -9.59 2.39 -5.59
C THR A 457 -9.52 2.42 -7.10
N GLN A 458 -8.43 1.93 -7.71
CA GLN A 458 -8.32 1.96 -9.17
C GLN A 458 -9.11 0.85 -9.84
N THR A 459 -9.23 -0.33 -9.23
CA THR A 459 -10.13 -1.36 -9.78
C THR A 459 -11.57 -0.84 -9.88
N ALA A 460 -12.07 -0.17 -8.82
CA ALA A 460 -13.39 0.44 -8.85
C ALA A 460 -13.51 1.52 -9.94
N ASN A 461 -12.57 2.47 -9.96
CA ASN A 461 -12.59 3.56 -10.94
C ASN A 461 -12.52 3.05 -12.39
N ASN A 462 -11.66 2.06 -12.62
CA ASN A 462 -11.49 1.49 -13.96
C ASN A 462 -12.74 0.76 -14.42
N GLN A 463 -13.36 -0.05 -13.55
CA GLN A 463 -14.57 -0.81 -13.90
C GLN A 463 -15.75 0.09 -14.25
N THR A 464 -15.84 1.30 -13.71
CA THR A 464 -16.89 2.27 -14.06
C THR A 464 -16.77 2.82 -15.49
N LYS A 465 -15.61 2.63 -16.14
CA LYS A 465 -15.33 3.09 -17.50
C LYS A 465 -15.57 2.02 -18.56
N LEU A 466 -15.84 0.80 -18.14
CA LEU A 466 -16.02 -0.36 -19.00
C LEU A 466 -17.49 -0.70 -19.20
N ASP A 467 -17.81 -1.40 -20.28
CA ASP A 467 -19.16 -1.92 -20.52
C ASP A 467 -19.39 -3.21 -19.75
N ASN A 468 -19.93 -3.06 -18.55
CA ASN A 468 -20.26 -4.20 -17.69
C ASN A 468 -21.31 -5.14 -18.34
N ALA A 469 -22.19 -4.62 -19.20
CA ALA A 469 -23.19 -5.44 -19.88
C ALA A 469 -22.55 -6.30 -20.98
N ALA A 470 -21.46 -5.86 -21.57
CA ALA A 470 -20.65 -6.65 -22.49
C ALA A 470 -19.72 -7.67 -21.79
N GLY A 471 -19.67 -7.64 -20.46
CA GLY A 471 -18.82 -8.54 -19.67
C GLY A 471 -17.37 -8.08 -19.55
N GLU A 472 -17.08 -6.82 -19.88
CA GLU A 472 -15.75 -6.24 -19.75
C GLU A 472 -15.33 -6.16 -18.28
N LYS A 473 -14.10 -6.61 -17.99
CA LYS A 473 -13.57 -6.68 -16.63
C LYS A 473 -12.13 -6.15 -16.52
N TYR A 474 -11.93 -5.23 -15.58
CA TYR A 474 -10.62 -4.73 -15.22
C TYR A 474 -10.33 -5.02 -13.74
N MET A 475 -9.46 -5.96 -13.48
CA MET A 475 -9.32 -6.55 -12.15
C MET A 475 -7.87 -6.56 -11.68
N ALA A 476 -7.68 -6.47 -10.36
CA ALA A 476 -6.40 -6.82 -9.75
C ALA A 476 -6.14 -8.32 -9.91
N VAL A 477 -4.92 -8.66 -10.29
CA VAL A 477 -4.47 -10.04 -10.46
C VAL A 477 -3.30 -10.35 -9.57
N MET A 478 -3.01 -11.65 -9.38
CA MET A 478 -1.86 -12.10 -8.59
C MET A 478 -0.58 -11.43 -9.05
N VAL A 479 0.28 -11.12 -8.09
CA VAL A 479 1.65 -10.70 -8.40
C VAL A 479 2.43 -11.84 -9.07
N PRO A 480 3.39 -11.52 -9.95
CA PRO A 480 4.17 -12.52 -10.66
C PRO A 480 5.03 -13.36 -9.72
N VAL A 481 5.40 -14.53 -10.21
CA VAL A 481 6.49 -15.30 -9.62
C VAL A 481 7.80 -14.73 -10.12
N ALA A 482 8.65 -14.29 -9.22
CA ALA A 482 9.96 -13.78 -9.56
C ALA A 482 11.06 -14.49 -8.77
N ARG A 483 12.27 -14.46 -9.29
CA ARG A 483 13.46 -14.90 -8.58
C ARG A 483 13.98 -13.74 -7.76
N TRP A 484 13.79 -13.80 -6.44
CA TRP A 484 14.14 -12.71 -5.54
C TRP A 484 15.53 -12.88 -4.94
N PHE A 485 16.26 -11.79 -4.93
CA PHE A 485 17.55 -11.65 -4.26
C PHE A 485 17.38 -10.72 -3.06
N ASP A 486 17.97 -11.12 -1.93
CA ASP A 486 17.90 -10.38 -0.68
C ASP A 486 19.27 -9.88 -0.20
N GLY A 487 20.22 -9.77 -1.12
CA GLY A 487 21.59 -9.37 -0.83
C GLY A 487 22.46 -10.48 -0.22
N THR A 488 21.85 -11.53 0.31
CA THR A 488 22.57 -12.65 0.98
C THR A 488 22.39 -13.98 0.28
N ASN A 489 21.36 -14.13 -0.54
CA ASN A 489 21.02 -15.35 -1.25
C ASN A 489 21.52 -15.31 -2.70
N ALA A 490 22.74 -15.76 -2.93
CA ALA A 490 23.37 -15.75 -4.26
C ALA A 490 22.58 -16.52 -5.34
N ASN A 491 21.72 -17.48 -4.96
CA ASN A 491 20.94 -18.29 -5.89
C ASN A 491 19.52 -17.79 -6.13
N GLY A 492 19.04 -16.86 -5.27
CA GLY A 492 17.68 -16.38 -5.29
C GLY A 492 16.65 -17.47 -4.93
N VAL A 493 15.47 -17.06 -4.53
CA VAL A 493 14.32 -17.94 -4.26
C VAL A 493 13.18 -17.50 -5.16
N TYR A 494 12.49 -18.45 -5.81
CA TYR A 494 11.31 -18.14 -6.58
C TYR A 494 10.11 -18.02 -5.65
N MET A 495 9.51 -16.84 -5.62
CA MET A 495 8.31 -16.56 -4.84
C MET A 495 7.54 -15.36 -5.39
N ARG A 496 6.39 -15.10 -4.82
CA ARG A 496 5.59 -13.91 -5.08
C ARG A 496 5.81 -12.92 -3.97
N PHE A 497 6.30 -11.74 -4.34
CA PHE A 497 6.47 -10.65 -3.40
C PHE A 497 5.66 -9.42 -3.79
N THR A 498 5.27 -8.67 -2.78
CA THR A 498 4.87 -7.28 -2.92
C THR A 498 5.35 -6.50 -1.70
N GLU A 499 6.00 -5.40 -1.93
CA GLU A 499 6.40 -4.44 -0.89
C GLU A 499 5.36 -3.33 -0.72
N SER A 500 4.20 -3.50 -1.30
CA SER A 500 3.15 -2.50 -1.33
C SER A 500 2.40 -2.41 0.01
N TRP A 501 3.13 -2.09 1.06
CA TRP A 501 2.54 -1.73 2.33
C TRP A 501 1.89 -0.36 2.26
N ARG A 502 0.77 -0.20 2.93
CA ARG A 502 0.31 1.14 3.27
C ARG A 502 1.24 1.70 4.32
N SER A 503 2.15 2.54 3.89
CA SER A 503 3.09 3.18 4.81
C SER A 503 2.37 4.11 5.78
N VAL A 504 2.90 4.23 6.98
CA VAL A 504 2.62 5.37 7.85
C VAL A 504 2.84 6.63 7.02
N LYS A 505 1.84 7.50 6.93
CA LYS A 505 1.97 8.72 6.13
C LYS A 505 2.94 9.68 6.81
N THR A 506 3.59 10.49 6.00
CA THR A 506 4.51 11.52 6.49
C THR A 506 3.79 12.75 7.03
N ASP A 507 2.49 12.69 7.22
CA ASP A 507 1.65 13.77 7.71
C ASP A 507 1.00 13.36 9.02
N GLY A 508 0.72 14.32 9.90
CA GLY A 508 0.07 14.05 11.18
C GLY A 508 -0.51 15.30 11.82
N TRP A 509 -1.07 15.11 13.01
CA TRP A 509 -1.55 16.19 13.87
C TRP A 509 -0.69 16.31 15.09
N ALA A 510 -0.43 17.55 15.48
CA ALA A 510 0.27 17.89 16.70
C ALA A 510 -0.56 18.83 17.56
N ILE A 511 -0.32 18.78 18.88
CA ILE A 511 -0.86 19.74 19.83
C ILE A 511 0.14 20.88 19.99
N SER A 512 -0.33 22.10 19.75
CA SER A 512 0.48 23.32 19.94
C SER A 512 0.76 23.57 21.41
N ALA A 513 2.03 23.59 21.82
CA ALA A 513 2.40 23.91 23.20
C ALA A 513 1.96 25.34 23.59
N ALA A 514 2.07 26.28 22.67
CA ALA A 514 1.63 27.67 22.89
C ALA A 514 0.10 27.81 22.92
N GLY A 515 -0.61 27.05 22.06
CA GLY A 515 -2.08 27.09 21.97
C GLY A 515 -2.77 26.61 23.23
N VAL A 516 -2.21 25.60 23.90
CA VAL A 516 -2.74 25.03 25.14
C VAL A 516 -2.04 25.56 26.41
N ALA A 517 -1.10 26.52 26.26
CA ALA A 517 -0.32 27.04 27.37
C ALA A 517 -1.22 27.63 28.49
N GLY A 518 -1.04 27.13 29.71
CA GLY A 518 -1.79 27.60 30.87
C GLY A 518 -3.26 27.16 30.89
N ASP A 519 -3.73 26.34 29.98
CA ASP A 519 -5.09 25.80 29.91
C ASP A 519 -5.07 24.28 29.87
N SER A 520 -5.14 23.65 31.05
CA SER A 520 -5.15 22.19 31.16
C SER A 520 -6.38 21.54 30.50
N ASN A 521 -7.53 22.24 30.48
CA ASN A 521 -8.72 21.72 29.80
C ASN A 521 -8.48 21.52 28.30
N LYS A 522 -7.86 22.50 27.64
CA LYS A 522 -7.52 22.38 26.22
C LYS A 522 -6.50 21.27 25.94
N LEU A 523 -5.46 21.19 26.78
CA LEU A 523 -4.45 20.13 26.66
C LEU A 523 -5.11 18.76 26.81
N HIS A 524 -5.86 18.55 27.89
CA HIS A 524 -6.48 17.25 28.14
C HIS A 524 -7.56 16.90 27.12
N ALA A 525 -8.35 17.86 26.65
CA ALA A 525 -9.33 17.64 25.59
C ALA A 525 -8.67 17.27 24.24
N ALA A 526 -7.52 17.88 23.92
CA ALA A 526 -6.76 17.53 22.70
C ALA A 526 -6.13 16.12 22.80
N LEU A 527 -5.61 15.75 23.96
CA LEU A 527 -5.12 14.39 24.23
C LEU A 527 -6.25 13.36 24.17
N ALA A 528 -7.43 13.68 24.75
CA ALA A 528 -8.60 12.83 24.69
C ALA A 528 -9.10 12.61 23.26
N LEU A 529 -9.04 13.63 22.41
CA LEU A 529 -9.39 13.50 20.99
C LEU A 529 -8.47 12.51 20.28
N ILE A 530 -7.17 12.59 20.52
CA ILE A 530 -6.19 11.65 19.93
C ILE A 530 -6.49 10.24 20.48
N ASP A 531 -6.58 10.06 21.79
CA ASP A 531 -6.82 8.74 22.38
C ASP A 531 -8.12 8.11 21.87
N TYR A 532 -9.21 8.89 21.82
CA TYR A 532 -10.50 8.44 21.31
C TYR A 532 -10.41 7.98 19.84
N ALA A 533 -9.69 8.70 18.99
CA ALA A 533 -9.53 8.34 17.59
C ALA A 533 -8.89 6.94 17.37
N TYR A 534 -8.11 6.47 18.34
CA TYR A 534 -7.49 5.13 18.34
C TYR A 534 -8.30 4.08 19.10
N SER A 535 -9.36 4.45 19.79
CA SER A 535 -10.29 3.49 20.38
C SER A 535 -11.06 2.74 19.30
N GLU A 536 -11.62 1.58 19.62
CA GLU A 536 -12.41 0.79 18.66
C GLU A 536 -13.62 1.58 18.13
N LYS A 537 -14.33 2.29 19.01
CA LYS A 537 -15.45 3.16 18.64
C LYS A 537 -15.00 4.35 17.79
N GLY A 538 -13.87 4.97 18.16
CA GLY A 538 -13.30 6.07 17.41
C GLY A 538 -12.88 5.67 16.00
N GLN A 539 -12.24 4.52 15.81
CA GLN A 539 -11.87 4.00 14.50
C GLN A 539 -13.11 3.73 13.61
N ILE A 540 -14.19 3.21 14.20
CA ILE A 540 -15.46 3.05 13.46
C ILE A 540 -16.01 4.41 13.07
N LEU A 541 -16.19 5.32 14.02
CA LEU A 541 -16.73 6.67 13.76
C LEU A 541 -15.91 7.43 12.71
N MET A 542 -14.59 7.42 12.82
CA MET A 542 -13.70 8.12 11.90
C MET A 542 -13.69 7.52 10.49
N SER A 543 -14.10 6.26 10.32
CA SER A 543 -14.15 5.59 9.01
C SER A 543 -15.56 5.60 8.42
N TYR A 544 -16.57 5.20 9.20
CA TYR A 544 -17.95 5.01 8.74
C TYR A 544 -18.81 6.26 8.89
N GLY A 545 -18.37 7.24 9.68
CA GLY A 545 -19.23 8.31 10.16
C GLY A 545 -20.12 7.87 11.33
N PRO A 546 -21.07 8.71 11.77
CA PRO A 546 -22.05 8.39 12.81
C PRO A 546 -22.92 7.19 12.47
N ASP A 547 -23.61 6.65 13.48
CA ASP A 547 -24.52 5.50 13.37
C ASP A 547 -25.55 5.61 12.25
N SER A 548 -25.97 6.83 11.90
CA SER A 548 -26.90 7.11 10.80
C SER A 548 -26.37 6.71 9.41
N PHE A 549 -25.07 6.51 9.26
CA PHE A 549 -24.43 6.02 8.03
C PHE A 549 -24.22 4.50 8.04
N ILE A 550 -24.52 3.84 9.15
CA ILE A 550 -24.36 2.41 9.39
C ILE A 550 -25.72 1.73 9.33
N LYS A 551 -25.77 0.52 8.79
CA LYS A 551 -27.00 -0.30 8.75
C LYS A 551 -27.29 -0.87 10.13
N THR A 552 -28.48 -0.60 10.65
CA THR A 552 -28.92 -1.06 11.95
C THR A 552 -30.09 -2.04 11.88
N ASN A 553 -30.14 -2.95 12.85
CA ASN A 553 -31.28 -3.83 13.10
C ASN A 553 -32.42 -3.05 13.77
N THR A 554 -33.59 -3.67 13.88
CA THR A 554 -34.76 -3.08 14.53
C THR A 554 -34.58 -2.80 16.02
N ASP A 555 -33.62 -3.46 16.66
CA ASP A 555 -33.25 -3.24 18.08
C ASP A 555 -32.17 -2.17 18.27
N GLY A 556 -31.72 -1.55 17.18
CA GLY A 556 -30.68 -0.52 17.19
C GLY A 556 -29.23 -1.05 17.16
N SER A 557 -29.03 -2.36 17.17
CA SER A 557 -27.70 -2.94 16.98
C SER A 557 -27.23 -2.83 15.52
N TYR A 558 -25.92 -2.80 15.27
CA TYR A 558 -25.41 -2.80 13.91
C TYR A 558 -25.67 -4.12 13.21
N VAL A 559 -26.02 -4.05 11.93
CA VAL A 559 -25.84 -5.17 11.03
C VAL A 559 -24.33 -5.32 10.82
N THR A 560 -23.82 -6.53 11.00
CA THR A 560 -22.38 -6.81 10.87
C THR A 560 -22.10 -7.87 9.81
N PHE A 561 -20.86 -7.92 9.34
CA PHE A 561 -20.32 -9.00 8.51
C PHE A 561 -18.95 -9.40 9.04
N ASP A 562 -18.55 -10.63 8.76
CA ASP A 562 -17.22 -11.09 9.11
C ASP A 562 -16.17 -10.50 8.16
N PHE A 563 -15.20 -9.81 8.74
CA PHE A 563 -14.04 -9.31 8.02
C PHE A 563 -12.77 -9.79 8.75
N ASN A 564 -12.10 -10.77 8.18
CA ASN A 564 -10.89 -11.38 8.76
C ASN A 564 -11.08 -11.89 10.19
N GLY A 565 -12.23 -12.51 10.49
CA GLY A 565 -12.56 -13.05 11.81
C GLY A 565 -13.09 -12.03 12.82
N LYS A 566 -13.28 -10.78 12.43
CA LYS A 566 -13.86 -9.71 13.24
C LYS A 566 -15.20 -9.27 12.68
N GLN A 567 -16.22 -9.14 13.57
CA GLN A 567 -17.53 -8.61 13.18
C GLN A 567 -17.45 -7.10 13.00
N MET A 568 -17.62 -6.63 11.76
CA MET A 568 -17.52 -5.22 11.41
C MET A 568 -18.86 -4.67 10.93
N PRO A 569 -19.17 -3.38 11.20
CA PRO A 569 -20.41 -2.78 10.77
C PRO A 569 -20.60 -2.78 9.25
N VAL A 570 -21.84 -2.90 8.80
CA VAL A 570 -22.22 -2.73 7.40
C VAL A 570 -22.67 -1.28 7.16
N ILE A 571 -22.15 -0.63 6.12
CA ILE A 571 -22.63 0.70 5.70
C ILE A 571 -24.08 0.63 5.27
N SER A 572 -24.87 1.71 5.47
CA SER A 572 -26.26 1.74 5.02
C SER A 572 -26.36 1.78 3.49
N ASP A 573 -27.45 1.27 2.95
CA ASP A 573 -27.69 1.28 1.50
C ASP A 573 -27.66 2.72 0.97
N ALA A 574 -28.22 3.68 1.72
CA ALA A 574 -28.19 5.10 1.37
C ALA A 574 -26.75 5.67 1.35
N THR A 575 -25.91 5.24 2.27
CA THR A 575 -24.48 5.64 2.30
C THR A 575 -23.73 5.07 1.11
N TYR A 576 -24.01 3.82 0.75
CA TYR A 576 -23.40 3.19 -0.42
C TYR A 576 -23.81 3.90 -1.72
N ASP A 577 -25.09 4.18 -1.89
CA ASP A 577 -25.62 4.90 -3.07
C ASP A 577 -25.01 6.31 -3.15
N GLU A 578 -24.94 7.03 -2.03
CA GLU A 578 -24.34 8.37 -1.97
C GLU A 578 -22.83 8.37 -2.30
N LEU A 579 -22.10 7.37 -1.85
CA LEU A 579 -20.69 7.18 -2.20
C LEU A 579 -20.48 7.13 -3.73
N TRP A 580 -21.34 6.38 -4.43
CA TRP A 580 -21.25 6.27 -5.89
C TRP A 580 -21.75 7.52 -6.59
N ASP A 581 -22.85 8.11 -6.13
CA ASP A 581 -23.44 9.32 -6.71
C ASP A 581 -22.50 10.55 -6.57
N LYS A 582 -21.99 10.81 -5.35
CA LYS A 582 -21.21 12.02 -5.07
C LYS A 582 -19.71 11.88 -5.26
N ALA A 583 -19.16 10.70 -5.09
CA ALA A 583 -17.71 10.48 -5.14
C ALA A 583 -17.26 9.45 -6.18
N GLY A 584 -18.17 8.95 -7.04
CA GLY A 584 -17.86 8.01 -8.11
C GLY A 584 -17.21 6.72 -7.59
N GLY A 585 -17.61 6.25 -6.40
CA GLY A 585 -17.02 5.08 -5.75
C GLY A 585 -15.67 5.33 -5.06
N ASN A 586 -15.16 6.55 -5.09
CA ASN A 586 -13.93 6.90 -4.38
C ASN A 586 -14.22 7.12 -2.88
N TYR A 587 -14.15 6.03 -2.11
CA TYR A 587 -14.44 6.04 -0.67
C TYR A 587 -13.52 6.98 0.13
N THR A 588 -12.28 7.20 -0.30
CA THR A 588 -11.36 8.14 0.38
C THR A 588 -11.85 9.58 0.23
N ASN A 589 -12.31 9.96 -0.95
CA ASN A 589 -12.89 11.27 -1.17
C ASN A 589 -14.22 11.40 -0.45
N TYR A 590 -15.08 10.38 -0.51
CA TYR A 590 -16.36 10.37 0.21
C TYR A 590 -16.15 10.59 1.71
N ALA A 591 -15.28 9.79 2.33
CA ALA A 591 -15.00 9.89 3.76
C ALA A 591 -14.45 11.28 4.15
N ARG A 592 -13.56 11.85 3.35
CA ARG A 592 -12.95 13.16 3.63
C ARG A 592 -13.88 14.34 3.36
N TRP A 593 -14.56 14.32 2.23
CA TRP A 593 -15.37 15.49 1.79
C TRP A 593 -16.72 15.56 2.49
N PHE A 594 -17.32 14.42 2.79
CA PHE A 594 -18.70 14.35 3.30
C PHE A 594 -18.79 13.87 4.75
N LEU A 595 -18.07 12.82 5.14
CA LEU A 595 -18.14 12.33 6.51
C LEU A 595 -17.24 13.11 7.45
N GLY A 596 -16.12 13.64 6.99
CA GLY A 596 -15.17 14.37 7.81
C GLY A 596 -13.97 13.57 8.28
N SER A 597 -13.72 12.41 7.66
CA SER A 597 -12.51 11.64 7.86
C SER A 597 -11.29 12.47 7.41
N THR A 598 -10.52 12.97 8.34
CA THR A 598 -9.36 13.83 8.08
C THR A 598 -8.04 13.11 8.39
N LEU A 599 -7.00 13.83 8.81
CA LEU A 599 -5.72 13.24 9.23
C LEU A 599 -5.80 12.60 10.62
N SER A 600 -4.80 11.77 10.91
CA SER A 600 -4.42 11.32 12.27
C SER A 600 -5.27 10.26 12.91
N PHE A 601 -5.82 9.34 12.11
CA PHE A 601 -6.45 8.15 12.62
C PHE A 601 -6.38 7.00 11.63
N VAL A 602 -6.73 5.81 12.11
CA VAL A 602 -6.69 4.58 11.34
C VAL A 602 -7.98 4.44 10.53
N LYS A 603 -7.86 4.31 9.22
CA LYS A 603 -8.98 3.97 8.37
C LYS A 603 -9.28 2.47 8.46
N SER A 604 -10.55 2.12 8.66
CA SER A 604 -11.00 0.75 8.69
C SER A 604 -10.90 0.08 7.31
N GLN A 605 -10.15 -1.00 7.22
CA GLN A 605 -10.08 -1.83 6.01
C GLN A 605 -11.43 -2.46 5.67
N ALA A 606 -12.23 -2.81 6.68
CA ALA A 606 -13.58 -3.34 6.48
C ALA A 606 -14.51 -2.30 5.84
N PHE A 607 -14.38 -1.02 6.19
CA PHE A 607 -15.08 0.07 5.50
C PHE A 607 -14.65 0.18 4.05
N GLU A 608 -13.36 0.19 3.81
CA GLU A 608 -12.77 0.24 2.48
C GLU A 608 -13.24 -0.91 1.59
N TYR A 609 -13.21 -2.14 2.13
CA TYR A 609 -13.67 -3.33 1.42
C TYR A 609 -15.15 -3.23 0.99
N GLN A 610 -16.03 -2.75 1.87
CA GLN A 610 -17.44 -2.57 1.54
C GLN A 610 -17.68 -1.54 0.42
N CYS A 611 -16.88 -0.48 0.42
CA CYS A 611 -16.95 0.57 -0.59
C CYS A 611 -16.36 0.15 -1.95
N THR A 612 -15.68 -0.99 -2.03
CA THR A 612 -15.05 -1.47 -3.25
C THR A 612 -16.09 -2.08 -4.20
N HIS A 613 -15.97 -1.83 -5.49
CA HIS A 613 -16.79 -2.45 -6.53
C HIS A 613 -16.67 -3.99 -6.50
N GLU A 614 -17.73 -4.72 -6.89
CA GLU A 614 -17.76 -6.19 -6.83
C GLU A 614 -16.58 -6.87 -7.56
N VAL A 615 -16.22 -6.36 -8.74
CA VAL A 615 -15.04 -6.83 -9.48
C VAL A 615 -13.75 -6.60 -8.69
N GLY A 616 -13.65 -5.48 -7.98
CA GLY A 616 -12.53 -5.19 -7.07
C GLY A 616 -12.49 -6.15 -5.88
N LYS A 617 -13.65 -6.48 -5.32
CA LYS A 617 -13.75 -7.48 -4.24
C LYS A 617 -13.32 -8.86 -4.71
N GLU A 618 -13.68 -9.25 -5.93
CA GLU A 618 -13.26 -10.54 -6.51
C GLU A 618 -11.72 -10.61 -6.61
N GLY A 619 -11.08 -9.60 -7.17
CA GLY A 619 -9.62 -9.52 -7.27
C GLY A 619 -8.94 -9.46 -5.90
N ALA A 620 -9.42 -8.57 -5.02
CA ALA A 620 -8.89 -8.43 -3.65
C ALA A 620 -9.04 -9.72 -2.84
N GLY A 621 -10.15 -10.46 -3.02
CA GLY A 621 -10.38 -11.74 -2.36
C GLY A 621 -9.35 -12.80 -2.73
N LYS A 622 -8.99 -12.90 -4.02
CA LYS A 622 -7.95 -13.82 -4.49
C LYS A 622 -6.60 -13.51 -3.85
N ILE A 623 -6.26 -12.22 -3.76
CA ILE A 623 -4.99 -11.74 -3.19
C ILE A 623 -4.97 -11.94 -1.68
N SER A 624 -6.05 -11.59 -0.98
CA SER A 624 -6.16 -11.80 0.46
C SER A 624 -6.03 -13.29 0.84
N ASN A 625 -6.63 -14.19 0.06
CA ASN A 625 -6.43 -15.62 0.24
C ASN A 625 -4.97 -16.04 0.02
N ALA A 626 -4.32 -15.51 -1.00
CA ALA A 626 -2.92 -15.81 -1.28
C ALA A 626 -1.99 -15.36 -0.13
N ILE A 627 -2.28 -14.21 0.48
CA ILE A 627 -1.57 -13.72 1.67
C ILE A 627 -1.86 -14.63 2.86
N LYS A 628 -3.14 -14.91 3.14
CA LYS A 628 -3.58 -15.75 4.26
C LYS A 628 -2.94 -17.14 4.24
N TYR A 629 -2.81 -17.74 3.08
CA TYR A 629 -2.20 -19.07 2.92
C TYR A 629 -0.69 -19.01 2.63
N GLY A 630 -0.09 -17.82 2.65
CA GLY A 630 1.34 -17.64 2.55
C GLY A 630 1.94 -17.84 1.15
N THR A 631 1.11 -17.80 0.10
CA THR A 631 1.59 -17.88 -1.28
C THR A 631 2.05 -16.54 -1.85
N ILE A 632 1.58 -15.44 -1.28
CA ILE A 632 2.22 -14.13 -1.45
C ILE A 632 3.04 -13.85 -0.20
N LYS A 633 4.29 -13.52 -0.38
CA LYS A 633 5.19 -13.11 0.69
C LYS A 633 5.42 -11.61 0.59
N HIS A 634 5.39 -10.95 1.73
CA HIS A 634 6.09 -9.68 1.84
C HIS A 634 7.57 -9.98 2.00
N PRO A 635 8.46 -9.23 1.38
CA PRO A 635 9.91 -9.41 1.57
C PRO A 635 10.30 -9.46 3.03
N GLU A 636 9.67 -8.64 3.83
CA GLU A 636 9.84 -8.53 5.27
C GLU A 636 9.49 -9.85 5.99
N LEU A 637 8.38 -10.48 5.62
CA LEU A 637 7.96 -11.77 6.20
C LEU A 637 8.86 -12.93 5.79
N ALA A 638 9.56 -12.81 4.68
CA ALA A 638 10.50 -13.85 4.24
C ALA A 638 11.79 -13.86 5.05
N VAL A 639 12.10 -12.75 5.74
CA VAL A 639 13.36 -12.55 6.44
C VAL A 639 13.23 -12.80 7.94
N THR A 640 12.06 -12.51 8.53
CA THR A 640 11.82 -12.57 9.97
C THR A 640 10.38 -12.98 10.29
N GLU A 641 10.18 -13.55 11.49
CA GLU A 641 8.84 -13.78 12.05
C GLU A 641 8.11 -12.48 12.41
N TYR A 642 8.87 -11.38 12.51
CA TYR A 642 8.36 -10.06 12.86
C TYR A 642 8.50 -9.14 11.64
N PRO A 643 7.45 -9.01 10.81
CA PRO A 643 7.52 -8.25 9.55
C PRO A 643 7.96 -6.80 9.76
N TRP A 644 7.63 -6.19 10.89
CA TRP A 644 7.98 -4.80 11.18
C TRP A 644 9.47 -4.55 11.40
N TYR A 645 10.28 -5.58 11.70
CA TYR A 645 11.74 -5.45 11.80
C TYR A 645 12.42 -5.26 10.44
N SER A 646 11.79 -5.72 9.39
CA SER A 646 12.32 -5.64 8.03
C SER A 646 11.67 -4.52 7.21
N ILE A 647 10.66 -3.84 7.76
CA ILE A 647 10.13 -2.62 7.19
C ILE A 647 10.99 -1.44 7.64
N VAL A 648 11.49 -0.67 6.68
CA VAL A 648 12.21 0.57 7.00
C VAL A 648 11.19 1.60 7.49
N PRO A 649 11.30 2.11 8.73
CA PRO A 649 10.39 3.12 9.23
C PRO A 649 10.35 4.36 8.33
N THR A 650 9.18 4.97 8.20
CA THR A 650 8.96 6.15 7.32
C THR A 650 9.91 7.29 7.65
N THR A 651 10.25 7.45 8.92
CA THR A 651 11.21 8.44 9.39
C THR A 651 12.32 7.71 10.13
N LEU A 652 13.55 7.89 9.68
CA LEU A 652 14.74 7.43 10.41
C LEU A 652 15.30 8.62 11.19
N PRO A 653 15.46 8.52 12.52
CA PRO A 653 15.96 9.60 13.36
C PRO A 653 17.46 9.74 13.16
N THR A 654 17.87 10.63 12.27
CA THR A 654 19.29 10.95 12.05
C THR A 654 19.69 12.16 12.86
N SER A 655 20.91 12.19 13.36
CA SER A 655 21.46 13.38 14.01
C SER A 655 21.47 14.59 13.05
N LYS A 656 21.54 15.80 13.59
CA LYS A 656 21.65 17.02 12.77
C LYS A 656 22.90 16.97 11.89
N GLU A 657 23.96 16.42 12.41
CA GLU A 657 25.24 16.23 11.72
C GLU A 657 25.10 15.22 10.57
N ALA A 658 24.45 14.06 10.83
CA ALA A 658 24.19 13.08 9.81
C ALA A 658 23.25 13.64 8.73
N ASN A 659 22.22 14.39 9.10
CA ASN A 659 21.34 15.06 8.13
C ASN A 659 22.09 16.06 7.25
N THR A 660 23.02 16.81 7.83
CA THR A 660 23.87 17.73 7.09
C THR A 660 24.79 17.00 6.11
N ALA A 661 25.39 15.90 6.55
CA ALA A 661 26.24 15.06 5.71
C ALA A 661 25.44 14.39 4.58
N ILE A 662 24.24 13.85 4.87
CA ILE A 662 23.32 13.27 3.87
C ILE A 662 22.88 14.32 2.86
N ALA A 663 22.53 15.52 3.32
CA ALA A 663 22.15 16.64 2.44
C ALA A 663 23.32 17.08 1.53
N GLY A 664 24.58 16.88 1.97
CA GLY A 664 25.76 17.07 1.13
C GLY A 664 25.88 16.05 -0.01
N LEU A 665 25.18 14.91 0.06
CA LEU A 665 25.05 13.92 -1.01
C LEU A 665 23.89 14.30 -1.95
N ALA A 666 23.92 15.50 -2.48
CA ALA A 666 22.81 16.20 -3.15
C ALA A 666 22.13 15.37 -4.27
N GLU A 667 22.85 14.48 -4.92
CA GLU A 667 22.30 13.65 -6.00
C GLU A 667 21.48 12.45 -5.46
N LEU A 668 21.67 12.05 -4.20
CA LEU A 668 20.89 11.04 -3.49
C LEU A 668 19.74 11.66 -2.67
N SER A 669 19.78 12.97 -2.47
CA SER A 669 18.75 13.70 -1.71
C SER A 669 17.44 13.82 -2.48
N SER A 670 16.38 14.26 -1.79
CA SER A 670 15.00 14.34 -2.28
C SER A 670 14.77 15.08 -3.61
N ASN A 671 15.72 15.88 -4.07
CA ASN A 671 15.67 16.58 -5.35
C ASN A 671 16.79 16.14 -6.30
N GLY A 672 17.56 15.14 -5.93
CA GLY A 672 18.68 14.67 -6.72
C GLY A 672 18.28 13.71 -7.84
N LYS A 673 19.20 13.52 -8.79
CA LYS A 673 19.02 12.67 -9.98
C LYS A 673 18.68 11.21 -9.64
N PHE A 674 19.14 10.73 -8.49
CA PHE A 674 18.98 9.36 -8.02
C PHE A 674 17.96 9.22 -6.88
N SER A 675 17.19 10.26 -6.63
CA SER A 675 16.18 10.24 -5.56
C SER A 675 14.95 9.44 -5.94
N SER A 676 14.32 8.81 -4.93
CA SER A 676 12.98 8.23 -5.05
C SER A 676 11.88 9.27 -5.10
N SER A 677 12.19 10.52 -4.73
CA SER A 677 11.18 11.57 -4.67
C SER A 677 10.71 12.00 -6.07
N LYS A 678 9.56 12.64 -6.09
CA LYS A 678 8.78 13.06 -7.25
C LYS A 678 9.41 14.18 -8.09
N GLY A 679 10.75 14.23 -8.18
CA GLY A 679 11.44 15.20 -9.04
C GLY A 679 10.98 15.11 -10.50
N LYS A 680 11.05 16.19 -11.23
CA LYS A 680 10.62 16.29 -12.64
C LYS A 680 11.30 15.28 -13.57
N THR A 681 12.40 14.69 -13.16
CA THR A 681 13.13 13.64 -13.89
C THR A 681 13.58 12.56 -12.89
N ASN A 682 13.04 11.37 -13.05
CA ASN A 682 13.55 10.19 -12.37
C ASN A 682 14.41 9.43 -13.35
N LEU A 683 15.69 9.29 -13.05
CA LEU A 683 16.66 8.63 -13.93
C LEU A 683 16.23 7.21 -14.34
N PHE A 684 15.68 6.46 -13.40
CA PHE A 684 15.27 5.07 -13.65
C PHE A 684 14.07 5.00 -14.59
N VAL A 685 13.11 5.91 -14.42
CA VAL A 685 11.98 6.06 -15.37
C VAL A 685 12.49 6.46 -16.76
N ASP A 686 13.46 7.35 -16.85
CA ASP A 686 14.04 7.77 -18.12
C ASP A 686 14.82 6.63 -18.80
N ILE A 687 15.50 5.76 -18.01
CA ILE A 687 16.17 4.57 -18.55
C ILE A 687 15.13 3.58 -19.10
N ILE A 688 14.03 3.35 -18.39
CA ILE A 688 12.94 2.50 -18.92
C ILE A 688 12.40 3.08 -20.22
N ALA A 689 12.13 4.38 -20.27
CA ALA A 689 11.48 5.03 -21.40
C ALA A 689 12.39 5.13 -22.65
N GLY A 690 13.66 5.41 -22.48
CA GLY A 690 14.57 5.74 -23.59
C GLY A 690 15.92 5.04 -23.57
N GLY A 691 16.13 4.09 -22.68
CA GLY A 691 17.43 3.49 -22.45
C GLY A 691 18.42 4.49 -21.84
N TYR A 692 19.70 4.26 -22.05
CA TYR A 692 20.75 5.14 -21.55
C TYR A 692 20.94 6.40 -22.43
N ALA A 693 20.40 6.42 -23.65
CA ALA A 693 20.47 7.57 -24.52
C ALA A 693 19.77 8.79 -23.88
N GLY A 694 20.50 9.88 -23.71
CA GLY A 694 19.96 11.11 -23.06
C GLY A 694 20.00 11.10 -21.53
N SER A 695 20.32 9.98 -20.89
CA SER A 695 20.47 9.91 -19.42
C SER A 695 21.79 10.46 -18.90
N GLY A 696 22.78 10.61 -19.79
CA GLY A 696 24.16 10.97 -19.47
C GLY A 696 25.03 9.78 -19.06
N PHE A 697 24.54 8.55 -19.28
CA PHE A 697 25.24 7.28 -19.03
C PHE A 697 25.20 6.40 -20.29
N ASN A 698 26.11 5.43 -20.38
CA ASN A 698 26.17 4.49 -21.49
C ASN A 698 25.71 3.08 -21.11
N SER A 699 25.63 2.76 -19.82
CA SER A 699 25.25 1.44 -19.32
C SER A 699 24.81 1.49 -17.86
N GLY A 700 24.10 0.42 -17.41
CA GLY A 700 23.76 0.21 -16.01
C GLY A 700 24.99 0.09 -15.11
N ALA A 701 26.05 -0.53 -15.59
CA ALA A 701 27.30 -0.61 -14.85
C ALA A 701 27.94 0.75 -14.58
N GLU A 702 27.83 1.71 -15.51
CA GLU A 702 28.30 3.08 -15.30
C GLU A 702 27.42 3.83 -14.30
N VAL A 703 26.10 3.65 -14.35
CA VAL A 703 25.18 4.23 -13.35
C VAL A 703 25.49 3.67 -11.97
N LEU A 704 25.60 2.34 -11.85
CA LEU A 704 25.90 1.64 -10.61
C LEU A 704 27.23 2.12 -10.01
N ASN A 705 28.31 2.18 -10.82
CA ASN A 705 29.61 2.67 -10.37
C ASN A 705 29.53 4.14 -9.89
N THR A 706 28.78 4.97 -10.58
CA THR A 706 28.60 6.38 -10.21
C THR A 706 27.86 6.51 -8.90
N ILE A 707 26.77 5.78 -8.69
CA ILE A 707 26.00 5.80 -7.43
C ILE A 707 26.84 5.28 -6.29
N THR A 708 27.50 4.13 -6.47
CA THR A 708 28.36 3.53 -5.45
C THR A 708 29.49 4.47 -5.04
N THR A 709 30.12 5.13 -6.00
CA THR A 709 31.17 6.13 -5.73
C THR A 709 30.61 7.32 -4.96
N LYS A 710 29.44 7.84 -5.32
CA LYS A 710 28.81 8.97 -4.64
C LYS A 710 28.27 8.61 -3.27
N ALA A 711 27.67 7.44 -3.13
CA ALA A 711 27.19 6.94 -1.86
C ALA A 711 28.34 6.64 -0.87
N SER A 712 29.52 6.27 -1.41
CA SER A 712 30.76 6.03 -0.66
C SER A 712 31.60 7.30 -0.47
N ALA A 713 31.29 8.38 -1.20
CA ALA A 713 31.97 9.66 -0.96
C ALA A 713 31.65 10.10 0.46
N GLY A 714 32.62 9.98 1.32
CA GLY A 714 32.50 10.18 2.74
C GLY A 714 31.85 11.52 3.07
N GLY A 715 30.75 11.42 3.80
CA GLY A 715 30.22 12.53 4.53
C GLY A 715 31.12 12.87 5.72
N TRP A 716 30.54 13.39 6.76
CA TRP A 716 31.26 13.75 7.97
C TRP A 716 31.88 12.51 8.62
N GLY A 717 33.16 12.54 8.92
CA GLY A 717 33.91 11.43 9.53
C GLY A 717 34.18 10.23 8.62
N GLY A 718 33.89 10.33 7.31
CA GLY A 718 34.11 9.26 6.34
C GLY A 718 32.99 8.22 6.23
N ALA A 719 31.89 8.39 6.99
CA ALA A 719 30.74 7.53 6.90
C ALA A 719 29.99 7.68 5.55
N THR A 720 29.44 6.58 5.05
CA THR A 720 28.66 6.55 3.82
C THR A 720 27.19 6.92 4.07
N TYR A 721 26.41 7.10 2.99
CA TYR A 721 24.96 7.27 3.08
C TYR A 721 24.28 6.12 3.83
N LEU A 722 24.66 4.88 3.51
CA LEU A 722 24.10 3.70 4.18
C LEU A 722 24.53 3.61 5.65
N ASP A 723 25.75 3.98 5.99
CA ASP A 723 26.21 3.97 7.39
C ASP A 723 25.34 4.87 8.27
N TYR A 724 24.98 6.09 7.81
CA TYR A 724 24.09 6.97 8.55
C TYR A 724 22.66 6.42 8.68
N LYS A 725 22.15 5.79 7.61
CA LYS A 725 20.82 5.19 7.63
C LYS A 725 20.77 3.96 8.51
N GLN A 726 21.81 3.12 8.44
CA GLN A 726 21.95 1.93 9.27
C GLN A 726 22.05 2.28 10.76
N GLU A 727 22.85 3.29 11.11
CA GLU A 727 22.97 3.78 12.49
C GLU A 727 21.61 4.25 13.02
N ALA A 728 20.89 5.05 12.25
CA ALA A 728 19.55 5.51 12.63
C ALA A 728 18.53 4.37 12.78
N TYR A 729 18.62 3.36 11.94
CA TYR A 729 17.76 2.17 12.03
C TYR A 729 18.11 1.33 13.27
N GLU A 730 19.38 1.10 13.55
CA GLU A 730 19.85 0.38 14.74
C GLU A 730 19.43 1.10 16.04
N LEU A 731 19.52 2.43 16.09
CA LEU A 731 19.05 3.22 17.24
C LEU A 731 17.54 3.03 17.49
N LEU A 732 16.73 2.99 16.44
CA LEU A 732 15.31 2.71 16.60
C LEU A 732 15.03 1.30 17.12
N LEU A 733 15.77 0.30 16.63
CA LEU A 733 15.64 -1.07 17.13
C LEU A 733 16.08 -1.19 18.58
N GLU A 734 17.20 -0.57 18.97
CA GLU A 734 17.65 -0.52 20.33
C GLU A 734 16.63 0.15 21.26
N TYR A 735 16.06 1.28 20.83
CA TYR A 735 14.97 1.95 21.55
C TYR A 735 13.78 1.02 21.75
N TYR A 736 13.33 0.35 20.69
CA TYR A 736 12.19 -0.57 20.77
C TYR A 736 12.44 -1.70 21.79
N GLU A 737 13.62 -2.28 21.81
CA GLU A 737 13.97 -3.32 22.79
C GLU A 737 13.97 -2.81 24.25
N THR A 738 14.08 -1.51 24.47
CA THR A 738 13.99 -0.93 25.82
C THR A 738 12.57 -0.73 26.31
N ILE A 739 11.59 -0.63 25.39
CA ILE A 739 10.20 -0.34 25.72
C ILE A 739 9.25 -1.53 25.54
N LYS A 740 9.74 -2.64 25.00
CA LYS A 740 9.01 -3.89 24.69
C LYS A 740 8.50 -4.63 25.94
#